data_2dbf86258b7510420da629858541bb83
#
_entry.id   2dbf86258b7510420da629858541bb83
#
_cell.length_a   1.000
_cell.length_b   1.000
_cell.length_c   1.000
_cell.angle_alpha   90.00
_cell.angle_beta   90.00
_cell.angle_gamma   90.00
#
_symmetry.space_group_name_H-M   'P 1'
#
loop_
_entity.id
_entity.type
_entity.pdbx_description
1 polymer ?
#
loop_
_entity_poly.entity_id
_entity_poly.type
_entity_poly.pdbx_seq_one_letter_code
_entity_poly.pdbx_strand_id
1 'polypeptide(L)'
;MKRLIVSVIVLALPWAMPAQVIKPDAKIEQKIEKTLRKMTLEEKIGQMAELNIDVVQHRSVKDRYQLSEALLDTVIGKYKVGSILNVPNGEAVTRQEWQQIITAIQKKSMKEIGIPCVYGVDQIHGTTYTDGGTIFPQGNNMGASFNRELVREGSRISAYETKAASIPWVYAPVVDLGREPRWSRMWENFGEDAFLNAEMGRESVLGFQGDDPNHIDKWHVAACMKHFMGYGVPTSGKDRTPSNISVQDMREKHFAPFLEAVRNGALTVMVNSQSNNGMPLHANYEYLTKWLKEDLQWDGMIVTDWADIVNLWSRDHIAKSKKDAIRIAINAGIDMSMDPYNWDFCTLLKELVDEGKVPMSRIDDAVRRVLRLKYRTGLFDTPYYKWEDFPLFGSEEHAAKALEAAREAIVLLKNKDGILPLKSKRILVAGPNANSMRCLNGGWTSTWQGRNVDKHYPERNTILEALQQKFGQENVVYEPGVTYNDDGDWWAENEPQIDKAVEAARNVDVIVACVGENSYCETPGNLDDLSLSLNQRNLVKALAKTGKPIVLILNEGRPRLISDIEPLCDAVVDAILPGNYGGDALADLLSGDANFSAKLPFTYPRHQAALTKYDYKPCEQVETMSGAYNYNAVVSVQWAFGYGLSYTTFEYSNLWVDKQHFTADDVLTFTVDVRNSGHVAGREPVLLFASDLVASLTPDNRRLRAFEKTPLLQPGETAKMTLRMKGSDLAFVGYDGHWVLEEGDFRIQTGTEVLTITCTADRRWNEPNK
;
A
#
# COMPACT_ATOMS: atom_id res chain seq x y z
N MET A 1 52.35 17.33 -56.61
CA MET A 1 51.88 16.89 -55.26
C MET A 1 50.46 17.38 -55.04
N LYS A 2 49.48 16.52 -55.31
CA LYS A 2 48.06 16.84 -55.08
C LYS A 2 47.70 16.34 -53.64
N ARG A 3 47.29 17.23 -52.75
CA ARG A 3 46.81 16.90 -51.44
C ARG A 3 45.32 16.46 -51.54
N LEU A 4 45.04 15.20 -51.21
CA LEU A 4 43.69 14.68 -51.01
C LEU A 4 43.19 15.17 -49.64
N ILE A 5 42.12 15.93 -49.64
CA ILE A 5 41.37 16.26 -48.41
C ILE A 5 40.32 15.15 -48.27
N VAL A 6 40.48 14.29 -47.26
CA VAL A 6 39.45 13.31 -46.84
C VAL A 6 38.55 14.01 -45.86
N SER A 7 37.34 14.35 -46.30
CA SER A 7 36.26 14.83 -45.38
C SER A 7 35.65 13.63 -44.67
N VAL A 8 35.90 13.50 -43.38
CA VAL A 8 35.20 12.55 -42.52
C VAL A 8 33.81 13.12 -42.20
N ILE A 9 32.79 12.55 -42.83
CA ILE A 9 31.39 12.84 -42.45
C ILE A 9 31.11 12.01 -41.18
N VAL A 10 31.08 12.64 -40.02
CA VAL A 10 30.56 12.04 -38.80
C VAL A 10 29.04 12.03 -38.91
N LEU A 11 28.47 10.89 -39.25
CA LEU A 11 27.03 10.64 -39.12
C LEU A 11 26.70 10.60 -37.62
N ALA A 12 26.19 11.70 -37.10
CA ALA A 12 25.53 11.70 -35.82
C ALA A 12 24.27 10.84 -35.95
N LEU A 13 24.33 9.61 -35.44
CA LEU A 13 23.13 8.81 -35.20
C LEU A 13 22.26 9.60 -34.22
N PRO A 14 20.98 9.87 -34.54
CA PRO A 14 20.09 10.45 -33.55
C PRO A 14 19.97 9.46 -32.40
N TRP A 15 20.43 9.86 -31.24
CA TRP A 15 20.11 9.14 -30.01
C TRP A 15 18.58 9.16 -29.90
N ALA A 16 17.95 7.99 -30.01
CA ALA A 16 16.52 7.85 -29.73
C ALA A 16 16.32 8.28 -28.27
N MET A 17 15.71 9.45 -28.07
CA MET A 17 15.27 9.84 -26.72
C MET A 17 14.30 8.76 -26.23
N PRO A 18 14.41 8.32 -24.97
CA PRO A 18 13.43 7.40 -24.40
C PRO A 18 12.03 7.99 -24.57
N ALA A 19 11.07 7.17 -24.95
CA ALA A 19 9.69 7.61 -25.12
C ALA A 19 9.16 8.09 -23.77
N GLN A 20 8.56 9.28 -23.74
CA GLN A 20 7.95 9.84 -22.55
C GLN A 20 6.85 8.90 -22.02
N VAL A 21 6.87 8.58 -20.72
CA VAL A 21 5.97 7.58 -20.11
C VAL A 21 4.51 7.98 -20.25
N ILE A 22 4.19 9.26 -20.02
CA ILE A 22 2.85 9.83 -20.30
C ILE A 22 2.99 10.71 -21.53
N LYS A 23 2.31 10.37 -22.63
CA LYS A 23 2.30 11.21 -23.83
C LYS A 23 1.59 12.54 -23.52
N PRO A 24 2.24 13.69 -23.61
CA PRO A 24 1.64 14.98 -23.24
C PRO A 24 0.47 15.36 -24.17
N ASP A 25 -0.58 15.95 -23.58
CA ASP A 25 -1.59 16.67 -24.36
C ASP A 25 -1.11 18.07 -24.69
N ALA A 26 -0.94 18.37 -25.98
CA ALA A 26 -0.42 19.65 -26.46
C ALA A 26 -1.29 20.85 -26.05
N LYS A 27 -2.62 20.67 -25.90
CA LYS A 27 -3.53 21.74 -25.48
C LYS A 27 -3.36 22.04 -24.00
N ILE A 28 -3.19 21.00 -23.17
CA ILE A 28 -2.88 21.15 -21.74
C ILE A 28 -1.56 21.86 -21.57
N GLU A 29 -0.50 21.44 -22.28
CA GLU A 29 0.82 22.09 -22.19
C GLU A 29 0.78 23.56 -22.61
N GLN A 30 0.03 23.92 -23.66
CA GLN A 30 -0.18 25.31 -24.04
C GLN A 30 -0.90 26.13 -22.94
N LYS A 31 -1.92 25.56 -22.29
CA LYS A 31 -2.62 26.21 -21.16
C LYS A 31 -1.67 26.45 -19.99
N ILE A 32 -0.83 25.45 -19.65
CA ILE A 32 0.18 25.52 -18.61
C ILE A 32 1.15 26.68 -18.88
N GLU A 33 1.77 26.70 -20.05
CA GLU A 33 2.74 27.75 -20.42
C GLU A 33 2.09 29.15 -20.43
N LYS A 34 0.85 29.26 -20.89
CA LYS A 34 0.10 30.53 -20.86
C LYS A 34 -0.16 31.00 -19.43
N THR A 35 -0.49 30.10 -18.51
CA THR A 35 -0.71 30.40 -17.10
C THR A 35 0.61 30.80 -16.43
N LEU A 36 1.65 29.98 -16.59
CA LEU A 36 2.96 30.16 -15.98
C LEU A 36 3.59 31.54 -16.32
N ARG A 37 3.47 31.97 -17.58
CA ARG A 37 4.00 33.28 -18.03
C ARG A 37 3.34 34.50 -17.38
N LYS A 38 2.14 34.34 -16.82
CA LYS A 38 1.40 35.43 -16.18
C LYS A 38 1.65 35.49 -14.67
N MET A 39 2.18 34.42 -14.10
CA MET A 39 2.37 34.32 -12.65
C MET A 39 3.57 35.14 -12.18
N THR A 40 3.38 35.84 -11.07
CA THR A 40 4.48 36.43 -10.30
C THR A 40 5.31 35.37 -9.60
N LEU A 41 6.47 35.73 -9.08
CA LEU A 41 7.29 34.79 -8.31
C LEU A 41 6.57 34.28 -7.05
N GLU A 42 5.87 35.17 -6.35
CA GLU A 42 5.08 34.83 -5.16
C GLU A 42 3.94 33.85 -5.48
N GLU A 43 3.24 34.03 -6.59
CA GLU A 43 2.21 33.10 -7.05
C GLU A 43 2.81 31.74 -7.42
N LYS A 44 3.96 31.70 -8.08
CA LYS A 44 4.67 30.46 -8.42
C LYS A 44 5.06 29.70 -7.16
N ILE A 45 5.69 30.38 -6.20
CA ILE A 45 6.13 29.78 -4.94
C ILE A 45 4.94 29.29 -4.11
N GLY A 46 3.85 30.08 -4.05
CA GLY A 46 2.63 29.67 -3.36
C GLY A 46 2.03 28.38 -3.91
N GLN A 47 2.12 28.13 -5.24
CA GLN A 47 1.68 26.87 -5.82
C GLN A 47 2.54 25.66 -5.41
N MET A 48 3.75 25.87 -4.93
CA MET A 48 4.65 24.83 -4.43
C MET A 48 4.45 24.56 -2.92
N ALA A 49 3.50 25.21 -2.26
CA ALA A 49 3.22 25.06 -0.84
C ALA A 49 1.89 24.31 -0.63
N GLU A 50 1.92 23.36 0.28
CA GLU A 50 0.77 22.60 0.76
C GLU A 50 0.66 22.71 2.28
N LEU A 51 -0.52 23.09 2.78
CA LEU A 51 -0.76 23.31 4.20
C LEU A 51 -1.95 22.49 4.70
N ASN A 52 -1.90 22.12 6.00
CA ASN A 52 -3.00 21.43 6.66
C ASN A 52 -4.23 22.35 6.75
N ILE A 53 -5.42 21.79 6.59
CA ILE A 53 -6.70 22.49 6.68
C ILE A 53 -6.87 23.26 8.00
N ASP A 54 -6.28 22.78 9.10
CA ASP A 54 -6.35 23.40 10.42
C ASP A 54 -5.79 24.85 10.44
N VAL A 55 -4.93 25.21 9.48
CA VAL A 55 -4.37 26.58 9.41
C VAL A 55 -5.35 27.60 8.89
N VAL A 56 -6.47 27.19 8.31
CA VAL A 56 -7.54 28.07 7.79
C VAL A 56 -8.87 27.90 8.54
N GLN A 57 -8.91 27.04 9.56
CA GLN A 57 -10.13 26.76 10.36
C GLN A 57 -10.27 27.67 11.59
N HIS A 58 -11.52 27.84 12.02
CA HIS A 58 -11.82 28.24 13.39
C HIS A 58 -11.66 27.02 14.32
N ARG A 59 -10.76 27.09 15.31
CA ARG A 59 -10.49 26.01 16.27
C ARG A 59 -11.62 25.79 17.32
N SER A 60 -12.84 26.23 17.07
CA SER A 60 -13.98 26.01 17.95
C SER A 60 -14.62 24.66 17.67
N VAL A 61 -14.78 23.81 18.68
CA VAL A 61 -15.38 22.46 18.59
C VAL A 61 -16.83 22.48 18.05
N LYS A 62 -17.50 23.63 18.08
CA LYS A 62 -18.89 23.76 17.59
C LYS A 62 -18.98 23.99 16.07
N ASP A 63 -17.92 24.51 15.46
CA ASP A 63 -17.91 24.93 14.05
C ASP A 63 -16.82 24.23 13.25
N ARG A 64 -16.81 22.88 13.27
CA ARG A 64 -15.76 22.01 12.69
C ARG A 64 -15.43 22.31 11.22
N TYR A 65 -16.35 22.93 10.49
CA TYR A 65 -16.23 23.17 9.03
C TYR A 65 -16.23 24.67 8.68
N GLN A 66 -16.25 25.57 9.65
CA GLN A 66 -16.15 26.99 9.35
C GLN A 66 -14.71 27.41 9.14
N LEU A 67 -14.46 27.91 7.95
CA LEU A 67 -13.17 28.48 7.60
C LEU A 67 -13.12 29.95 8.06
N SER A 68 -11.96 30.38 8.51
CA SER A 68 -11.70 31.78 8.89
C SER A 68 -11.35 32.61 7.65
N GLU A 69 -12.16 33.61 7.29
CA GLU A 69 -11.85 34.52 6.20
C GLU A 69 -10.48 35.19 6.38
N ALA A 70 -10.12 35.61 7.59
CA ALA A 70 -8.83 36.25 7.86
C ALA A 70 -7.64 35.31 7.63
N LEU A 71 -7.80 34.00 7.97
CA LEU A 71 -6.77 33.01 7.71
C LEU A 71 -6.70 32.64 6.22
N LEU A 72 -7.85 32.56 5.54
CA LEU A 72 -7.90 32.39 4.08
C LEU A 72 -7.27 33.59 3.35
N ASP A 73 -7.48 34.84 3.83
CA ASP A 73 -6.80 36.03 3.31
C ASP A 73 -5.28 35.94 3.49
N THR A 74 -4.83 35.37 4.59
CA THR A 74 -3.41 35.15 4.84
C THR A 74 -2.85 34.06 3.95
N VAL A 75 -3.42 32.86 4.00
CA VAL A 75 -2.88 31.67 3.33
C VAL A 75 -3.01 31.78 1.81
N ILE A 76 -4.21 32.05 1.30
CA ILE A 76 -4.48 32.10 -0.13
C ILE A 76 -4.29 33.52 -0.68
N GLY A 77 -4.76 34.53 0.04
CA GLY A 77 -4.69 35.92 -0.42
C GLY A 77 -3.26 36.47 -0.45
N LYS A 78 -2.51 36.32 0.64
CA LYS A 78 -1.15 36.85 0.76
C LYS A 78 -0.09 35.88 0.23
N TYR A 79 -0.05 34.64 0.74
CA TYR A 79 0.99 33.67 0.40
C TYR A 79 0.71 32.85 -0.85
N LYS A 80 -0.48 32.99 -1.47
CA LYS A 80 -0.86 32.36 -2.74
C LYS A 80 -0.78 30.83 -2.71
N VAL A 81 -0.97 30.21 -1.52
CA VAL A 81 -0.88 28.77 -1.31
C VAL A 81 -1.81 28.02 -2.25
N GLY A 82 -1.25 27.06 -2.98
CA GLY A 82 -1.92 26.36 -4.07
C GLY A 82 -2.45 24.98 -3.70
N SER A 83 -2.14 24.46 -2.49
CA SER A 83 -2.60 23.16 -2.03
C SER A 83 -2.98 23.17 -0.54
N ILE A 84 -4.03 22.44 -0.20
CA ILE A 84 -4.47 22.19 1.17
C ILE A 84 -4.73 20.68 1.33
N LEU A 85 -4.44 20.13 2.51
CA LEU A 85 -4.58 18.72 2.78
C LEU A 85 -5.32 18.40 4.08
N ASN A 86 -5.63 17.10 4.23
CA ASN A 86 -6.09 16.45 5.44
C ASN A 86 -7.57 16.72 5.77
N VAL A 87 -8.04 16.16 6.89
CA VAL A 87 -9.43 16.23 7.36
C VAL A 87 -9.58 17.27 8.46
N PRO A 88 -10.68 18.05 8.48
CA PRO A 88 -10.90 19.05 9.51
C PRO A 88 -10.89 18.47 10.92
N ASN A 89 -10.11 19.06 11.82
CA ASN A 89 -9.96 18.62 13.21
C ASN A 89 -9.57 17.14 13.40
N GLY A 90 -8.98 16.51 12.37
CA GLY A 90 -8.48 15.14 12.43
C GLY A 90 -9.55 14.04 12.48
N GLU A 91 -10.81 14.32 12.16
CA GLU A 91 -11.92 13.35 12.21
C GLU A 91 -12.84 13.50 10.98
N ALA A 92 -13.35 12.38 10.47
CA ALA A 92 -14.21 12.32 9.30
C ALA A 92 -15.39 13.29 9.36
N VAL A 93 -15.73 13.88 8.23
CA VAL A 93 -16.89 14.76 8.03
C VAL A 93 -17.75 14.25 6.88
N THR A 94 -19.00 14.70 6.83
CA THR A 94 -19.94 14.31 5.77
C THR A 94 -19.52 14.90 4.40
N ARG A 95 -19.94 14.28 3.30
CA ARG A 95 -19.71 14.81 1.94
C ARG A 95 -20.29 16.21 1.74
N GLN A 96 -21.36 16.56 2.45
CA GLN A 96 -21.96 17.90 2.42
C GLN A 96 -21.04 18.94 3.07
N GLU A 97 -20.45 18.60 4.20
CA GLU A 97 -19.47 19.46 4.89
C GLU A 97 -18.20 19.61 4.05
N TRP A 98 -17.71 18.52 3.45
CA TRP A 98 -16.61 18.57 2.49
C TRP A 98 -16.89 19.54 1.34
N GLN A 99 -18.07 19.47 0.74
CA GLN A 99 -18.44 20.37 -0.35
C GLN A 99 -18.44 21.84 0.09
N GLN A 100 -18.90 22.16 1.30
CA GLN A 100 -18.85 23.51 1.84
C GLN A 100 -17.42 24.01 1.99
N ILE A 101 -16.55 23.20 2.58
CA ILE A 101 -15.12 23.50 2.78
C ILE A 101 -14.43 23.73 1.43
N ILE A 102 -14.51 22.76 0.53
CA ILE A 102 -13.86 22.83 -0.79
C ILE A 102 -14.38 24.01 -1.60
N THR A 103 -15.69 24.24 -1.60
CA THR A 103 -16.29 25.38 -2.32
C THR A 103 -15.75 26.72 -1.80
N ALA A 104 -15.62 26.89 -0.48
CA ALA A 104 -15.09 28.12 0.10
C ALA A 104 -13.62 28.36 -0.28
N ILE A 105 -12.78 27.32 -0.19
CA ILE A 105 -11.38 27.37 -0.61
C ILE A 105 -11.25 27.71 -2.09
N GLN A 106 -12.02 27.04 -2.95
CA GLN A 106 -11.97 27.26 -4.40
C GLN A 106 -12.41 28.65 -4.80
N LYS A 107 -13.51 29.16 -4.22
CA LYS A 107 -13.96 30.54 -4.45
C LYS A 107 -12.89 31.57 -4.07
N LYS A 108 -12.21 31.35 -2.93
CA LYS A 108 -11.12 32.22 -2.48
C LYS A 108 -9.93 32.16 -3.45
N SER A 109 -9.48 30.95 -3.81
CA SER A 109 -8.33 30.75 -4.69
C SER A 109 -8.56 31.35 -6.07
N MET A 110 -9.72 31.11 -6.66
CA MET A 110 -10.08 31.65 -7.96
C MET A 110 -10.20 33.20 -7.96
N LYS A 111 -10.69 33.78 -6.86
CA LYS A 111 -10.77 35.23 -6.70
C LYS A 111 -9.39 35.88 -6.56
N GLU A 112 -8.51 35.32 -5.73
CA GLU A 112 -7.24 35.94 -5.33
C GLU A 112 -6.06 35.60 -6.26
N ILE A 113 -6.12 34.48 -6.97
CA ILE A 113 -5.01 33.94 -7.78
C ILE A 113 -5.47 33.66 -9.23
N GLY A 114 -6.73 33.29 -9.43
CA GLY A 114 -7.23 32.80 -10.72
C GLY A 114 -6.77 31.38 -11.05
N ILE A 115 -6.21 30.67 -10.06
CA ILE A 115 -5.75 29.28 -10.14
C ILE A 115 -6.47 28.50 -9.04
N PRO A 116 -7.12 27.35 -9.34
CA PRO A 116 -7.80 26.55 -8.33
C PRO A 116 -6.81 25.94 -7.34
N CYS A 117 -7.23 25.81 -6.09
CA CYS A 117 -6.47 25.06 -5.07
C CYS A 117 -6.63 23.56 -5.31
N VAL A 118 -5.55 22.77 -5.24
CA VAL A 118 -5.68 21.31 -5.17
C VAL A 118 -5.86 20.89 -3.72
N TYR A 119 -6.72 19.91 -3.47
CA TYR A 119 -6.96 19.38 -2.14
C TYR A 119 -6.63 17.87 -2.10
N GLY A 120 -5.82 17.46 -1.13
CA GLY A 120 -5.37 16.09 -0.99
C GLY A 120 -5.78 15.46 0.36
N VAL A 121 -6.11 14.16 0.33
CA VAL A 121 -6.41 13.37 1.55
C VAL A 121 -5.85 11.95 1.45
N ASP A 122 -5.64 11.32 2.61
CA ASP A 122 -5.25 9.92 2.71
C ASP A 122 -6.46 9.00 2.54
N GLN A 123 -6.65 8.46 1.34
CA GLN A 123 -7.70 7.47 1.02
C GLN A 123 -7.06 6.09 0.87
N ILE A 124 -6.53 5.57 1.99
CA ILE A 124 -5.64 4.39 1.99
C ILE A 124 -6.41 3.10 1.67
N HIS A 125 -7.62 2.93 2.23
CA HIS A 125 -8.38 1.71 2.09
C HIS A 125 -9.89 1.96 1.89
N GLY A 126 -10.23 2.76 0.92
CA GLY A 126 -11.61 3.17 0.64
C GLY A 126 -11.79 4.67 0.84
N THR A 127 -13.02 5.10 1.03
CA THR A 127 -13.37 6.51 1.20
C THR A 127 -13.22 6.93 2.67
N THR A 128 -11.99 6.88 3.16
CA THR A 128 -11.63 7.30 4.51
C THR A 128 -11.86 8.80 4.68
N TYR A 129 -12.02 9.27 5.92
CA TYR A 129 -12.27 10.68 6.25
C TYR A 129 -13.57 11.29 5.68
N THR A 130 -14.44 10.47 5.04
CA THR A 130 -15.75 10.92 4.60
C THR A 130 -16.83 10.02 5.19
N ASP A 131 -17.67 10.59 6.05
CA ASP A 131 -18.74 9.89 6.77
C ASP A 131 -19.70 9.20 5.80
N GLY A 132 -20.01 7.92 6.05
CA GLY A 132 -20.86 7.11 5.20
C GLY A 132 -20.20 6.61 3.92
N GLY A 133 -18.90 6.87 3.72
CA GLY A 133 -18.13 6.33 2.60
C GLY A 133 -17.86 4.82 2.74
N THR A 134 -17.63 4.16 1.62
CA THR A 134 -17.32 2.73 1.59
C THR A 134 -15.88 2.48 1.98
N ILE A 135 -15.66 1.66 3.02
CA ILE A 135 -14.34 1.26 3.50
C ILE A 135 -14.04 -0.16 3.03
N PHE A 136 -12.86 -0.34 2.44
CA PHE A 136 -12.32 -1.61 1.96
C PHE A 136 -11.32 -2.21 2.97
N PRO A 137 -10.92 -3.48 2.80
CA PRO A 137 -9.78 -4.03 3.54
C PRO A 137 -8.49 -3.23 3.30
N GLN A 138 -7.58 -3.26 4.27
CA GLN A 138 -6.27 -2.62 4.16
C GLN A 138 -5.37 -3.26 3.08
N GLY A 139 -4.25 -2.61 2.75
CA GLY A 139 -3.38 -3.02 1.64
C GLY A 139 -2.93 -4.48 1.69
N ASN A 140 -2.45 -4.97 2.84
CA ASN A 140 -2.03 -6.37 2.98
C ASN A 140 -3.18 -7.37 2.72
N ASN A 141 -4.40 -7.04 3.15
CA ASN A 141 -5.57 -7.85 2.81
C ASN A 141 -5.81 -7.87 1.30
N MET A 142 -5.78 -6.70 0.66
CA MET A 142 -5.97 -6.63 -0.80
C MET A 142 -4.87 -7.41 -1.53
N GLY A 143 -3.63 -7.38 -1.04
CA GLY A 143 -2.53 -8.22 -1.53
C GLY A 143 -2.80 -9.73 -1.33
N ALA A 144 -3.33 -10.12 -0.17
CA ALA A 144 -3.68 -11.52 0.14
C ALA A 144 -4.76 -12.10 -0.80
N SER A 145 -5.60 -11.25 -1.38
CA SER A 145 -6.62 -11.68 -2.34
C SER A 145 -6.03 -12.23 -3.64
N PHE A 146 -4.83 -11.79 -4.03
CA PHE A 146 -4.23 -12.04 -5.35
C PHE A 146 -5.23 -11.80 -6.50
N ASN A 147 -6.08 -10.78 -6.34
CA ASN A 147 -7.16 -10.45 -7.27
C ASN A 147 -7.05 -8.99 -7.72
N ARG A 148 -6.49 -8.80 -8.92
CA ARG A 148 -6.29 -7.48 -9.55
C ARG A 148 -7.58 -6.71 -9.75
N GLU A 149 -8.65 -7.41 -10.14
CA GLU A 149 -9.95 -6.80 -10.42
C GLU A 149 -10.55 -6.17 -9.15
N LEU A 150 -10.47 -6.85 -8.00
CA LEU A 150 -10.94 -6.30 -6.72
C LEU A 150 -10.17 -5.06 -6.29
N VAL A 151 -8.84 -5.03 -6.50
CA VAL A 151 -8.01 -3.85 -6.19
C VAL A 151 -8.42 -2.67 -7.08
N ARG A 152 -8.56 -2.90 -8.39
CA ARG A 152 -8.98 -1.85 -9.33
C ARG A 152 -10.38 -1.32 -9.00
N GLU A 153 -11.32 -2.22 -8.73
CA GLU A 153 -12.70 -1.86 -8.42
C GLU A 153 -12.81 -1.13 -7.07
N GLY A 154 -12.11 -1.58 -6.04
CA GLY A 154 -12.05 -0.89 -4.74
C GLY A 154 -11.50 0.53 -4.86
N SER A 155 -10.44 0.72 -5.65
CA SER A 155 -9.87 2.05 -5.92
C SER A 155 -10.81 2.92 -6.77
N ARG A 156 -11.54 2.33 -7.73
CA ARG A 156 -12.54 3.03 -8.55
C ARG A 156 -13.72 3.52 -7.70
N ILE A 157 -14.23 2.68 -6.80
CA ILE A 157 -15.28 3.06 -5.86
C ILE A 157 -14.79 4.18 -4.93
N SER A 158 -13.58 4.02 -4.37
CA SER A 158 -12.95 5.05 -3.54
C SER A 158 -12.81 6.37 -4.28
N ALA A 159 -12.38 6.36 -5.55
CA ALA A 159 -12.28 7.56 -6.39
C ALA A 159 -13.63 8.26 -6.58
N TYR A 160 -14.66 7.48 -6.95
CA TYR A 160 -16.01 8.00 -7.15
C TYR A 160 -16.56 8.68 -5.89
N GLU A 161 -16.41 8.03 -4.75
CA GLU A 161 -16.91 8.55 -3.47
C GLU A 161 -16.08 9.73 -2.94
N THR A 162 -14.77 9.72 -3.16
CA THR A 162 -13.89 10.84 -2.85
C THR A 162 -14.25 12.08 -3.70
N LYS A 163 -14.57 11.87 -4.97
CA LYS A 163 -15.01 12.94 -5.86
C LYS A 163 -16.37 13.53 -5.43
N ALA A 164 -17.25 12.70 -4.84
CA ALA A 164 -18.51 13.18 -4.24
C ALA A 164 -18.28 14.18 -3.09
N ALA A 165 -17.13 14.12 -2.42
CA ALA A 165 -16.66 15.10 -1.45
C ALA A 165 -15.94 16.30 -2.11
N SER A 166 -15.89 16.38 -3.46
CA SER A 166 -15.15 17.38 -4.24
C SER A 166 -13.62 17.33 -4.10
N ILE A 167 -13.06 16.24 -3.59
CA ILE A 167 -11.62 16.06 -3.41
C ILE A 167 -11.03 15.49 -4.71
N PRO A 168 -10.05 16.17 -5.35
CA PRO A 168 -9.52 15.76 -6.64
C PRO A 168 -8.27 14.87 -6.59
N TRP A 169 -7.66 14.69 -5.41
CA TRP A 169 -6.35 14.09 -5.26
C TRP A 169 -6.27 13.24 -3.98
N VAL A 170 -5.70 12.03 -4.08
CA VAL A 170 -5.57 11.09 -2.97
C VAL A 170 -4.11 10.67 -2.79
N TYR A 171 -3.68 10.50 -1.52
CA TYR A 171 -2.35 9.98 -1.18
C TYR A 171 -2.39 8.45 -1.09
N ALA A 172 -2.69 7.84 -2.21
CA ALA A 172 -2.78 6.39 -2.42
C ALA A 172 -2.45 6.07 -3.91
N PRO A 173 -1.99 4.83 -4.23
CA PRO A 173 -1.75 3.69 -3.36
C PRO A 173 -0.45 3.77 -2.56
N VAL A 174 -0.40 2.99 -1.46
CA VAL A 174 0.85 2.68 -0.76
C VAL A 174 1.49 1.46 -1.41
N VAL A 175 2.65 1.65 -2.02
CA VAL A 175 3.38 0.62 -2.78
C VAL A 175 4.78 0.35 -2.21
N ASP A 176 4.96 0.66 -0.94
CA ASP A 176 6.11 0.21 -0.17
C ASP A 176 6.17 -1.32 -0.11
N LEU A 177 7.35 -1.89 0.12
CA LEU A 177 7.47 -3.32 0.36
C LEU A 177 7.42 -3.60 1.86
N GLY A 178 6.43 -4.33 2.34
CA GLY A 178 6.28 -4.75 3.73
C GLY A 178 7.26 -5.85 4.10
N ARG A 179 8.56 -5.55 4.13
CA ARG A 179 9.63 -6.54 4.33
C ARG A 179 10.19 -6.57 5.76
N GLU A 180 9.78 -5.63 6.61
CA GLU A 180 10.14 -5.57 8.02
C GLU A 180 8.90 -5.76 8.90
N PRO A 181 8.70 -6.94 9.51
CA PRO A 181 7.48 -7.24 10.28
C PRO A 181 7.26 -6.34 11.50
N ARG A 182 8.32 -5.68 12.02
CA ARG A 182 8.21 -4.77 13.16
C ARG A 182 7.72 -3.38 12.77
N TRP A 183 7.76 -3.05 11.47
CA TRP A 183 7.37 -1.74 10.97
C TRP A 183 5.87 -1.47 11.18
N SER A 184 5.56 -0.31 11.77
CA SER A 184 4.18 0.04 12.14
C SER A 184 3.24 0.32 10.96
N ARG A 185 3.78 0.41 9.72
CA ARG A 185 3.01 0.63 8.49
C ARG A 185 3.01 -0.59 7.56
N MET A 186 3.38 -1.77 8.10
CA MET A 186 3.47 -3.00 7.30
C MET A 186 2.13 -3.34 6.63
N TRP A 187 1.01 -3.03 7.26
CA TRP A 187 -0.33 -3.35 6.78
C TRP A 187 -0.83 -2.45 5.63
N GLU A 188 -0.18 -1.30 5.36
CA GLU A 188 -0.65 -0.32 4.39
C GLU A 188 -0.38 -0.71 2.92
N ASN A 189 0.62 -1.55 2.66
CA ASN A 189 1.07 -1.99 1.34
C ASN A 189 0.51 -3.37 0.95
N PHE A 190 0.81 -3.85 -0.26
CA PHE A 190 0.28 -5.12 -0.77
C PHE A 190 1.12 -6.35 -0.38
N GLY A 191 2.09 -6.21 0.54
CA GLY A 191 2.92 -7.31 1.04
C GLY A 191 4.42 -7.16 0.80
N GLU A 192 5.18 -8.25 0.94
CA GLU A 192 6.65 -8.22 0.89
C GLU A 192 7.23 -8.33 -0.52
N ASP A 193 6.43 -8.78 -1.50
CA ASP A 193 6.90 -9.07 -2.85
C ASP A 193 6.81 -7.86 -3.78
N ALA A 194 7.89 -7.59 -4.54
CA ALA A 194 7.98 -6.45 -5.45
C ALA A 194 7.02 -6.54 -6.64
N PHE A 195 6.84 -7.75 -7.22
CA PHE A 195 5.96 -7.96 -8.35
C PHE A 195 4.48 -7.84 -7.93
N LEU A 196 4.10 -8.42 -6.79
CA LEU A 196 2.75 -8.28 -6.24
C LEU A 196 2.40 -6.80 -5.99
N ASN A 197 3.30 -6.04 -5.33
CA ASN A 197 3.08 -4.61 -5.11
C ASN A 197 3.02 -3.81 -6.42
N ALA A 198 3.83 -4.17 -7.42
CA ALA A 198 3.80 -3.51 -8.73
C ALA A 198 2.46 -3.73 -9.44
N GLU A 199 1.97 -4.97 -9.48
CA GLU A 199 0.71 -5.34 -10.12
C GLU A 199 -0.50 -4.72 -9.42
N MET A 200 -0.58 -4.84 -8.08
CA MET A 200 -1.69 -4.28 -7.31
C MET A 200 -1.65 -2.75 -7.29
N GLY A 201 -0.45 -2.16 -7.19
CA GLY A 201 -0.26 -0.70 -7.29
C GLY A 201 -0.69 -0.15 -8.66
N ARG A 202 -0.37 -0.86 -9.76
CA ARG A 202 -0.85 -0.53 -11.10
C ARG A 202 -2.38 -0.51 -11.16
N GLU A 203 -3.03 -1.57 -10.70
CA GLU A 203 -4.49 -1.66 -10.72
C GLU A 203 -5.14 -0.59 -9.85
N SER A 204 -4.54 -0.26 -8.72
CA SER A 204 -5.01 0.82 -7.86
C SER A 204 -4.91 2.19 -8.55
N VAL A 205 -3.79 2.50 -9.22
CA VAL A 205 -3.65 3.75 -10.00
C VAL A 205 -4.71 3.84 -11.10
N LEU A 206 -4.92 2.76 -11.85
CA LEU A 206 -5.94 2.71 -12.90
C LEU A 206 -7.36 2.84 -12.33
N GLY A 207 -7.62 2.27 -11.15
CA GLY A 207 -8.89 2.44 -10.44
C GLY A 207 -9.13 3.89 -10.01
N PHE A 208 -8.12 4.56 -9.43
CA PHE A 208 -8.23 5.96 -9.01
C PHE A 208 -8.33 6.93 -10.19
N GLN A 209 -7.54 6.76 -11.24
CA GLN A 209 -7.37 7.74 -12.32
C GLN A 209 -8.14 7.44 -13.60
N GLY A 210 -8.62 6.19 -13.79
CA GLY A 210 -9.12 5.73 -15.08
C GLY A 210 -7.97 5.50 -16.08
N ASP A 211 -8.32 5.33 -17.35
CA ASP A 211 -7.39 4.90 -18.40
C ASP A 211 -6.70 6.07 -19.13
N ASP A 212 -7.15 7.33 -18.96
CA ASP A 212 -6.52 8.51 -19.57
C ASP A 212 -5.88 9.44 -18.53
N PRO A 213 -4.57 9.38 -18.30
CA PRO A 213 -3.89 10.20 -17.32
C PRO A 213 -3.87 11.70 -17.67
N ASN A 214 -4.20 12.10 -18.88
CA ASN A 214 -4.30 13.51 -19.27
C ASN A 214 -5.67 14.13 -18.94
N HIS A 215 -6.71 13.29 -18.77
CA HIS A 215 -8.08 13.77 -18.56
C HIS A 215 -8.78 12.94 -17.50
N ILE A 216 -8.49 13.23 -16.24
CA ILE A 216 -9.18 12.62 -15.10
C ILE A 216 -10.63 13.12 -15.10
N ASP A 217 -11.55 12.22 -15.34
CA ASP A 217 -12.97 12.55 -15.48
C ASP A 217 -13.66 12.87 -14.14
N LYS A 218 -14.97 13.11 -14.18
CA LYS A 218 -15.74 13.46 -12.97
C LYS A 218 -15.92 12.30 -11.97
N TRP A 219 -15.57 11.07 -12.34
CA TRP A 219 -15.71 9.88 -11.51
C TRP A 219 -14.40 9.41 -10.88
N HIS A 220 -13.29 10.02 -11.30
CA HIS A 220 -11.95 9.63 -10.92
C HIS A 220 -11.19 10.78 -10.23
N VAL A 221 -10.09 10.45 -9.54
CA VAL A 221 -9.22 11.38 -8.85
C VAL A 221 -7.76 11.11 -9.21
N ALA A 222 -6.87 12.07 -9.00
CA ALA A 222 -5.44 11.83 -9.17
C ALA A 222 -4.91 10.96 -8.03
N ALA A 223 -4.07 9.98 -8.37
CA ALA A 223 -3.36 9.13 -7.42
C ALA A 223 -2.01 9.75 -7.02
N CYS A 224 -1.59 9.51 -5.78
CA CYS A 224 -0.25 9.80 -5.28
C CYS A 224 0.36 8.54 -4.69
N MET A 225 1.13 7.84 -5.50
CA MET A 225 1.81 6.63 -5.00
C MET A 225 2.86 6.99 -3.96
N LYS A 226 2.95 6.17 -2.89
CA LYS A 226 3.83 6.44 -1.76
C LYS A 226 4.36 5.16 -1.11
N HIS A 227 5.46 5.25 -0.33
CA HIS A 227 6.33 6.40 -0.13
C HIS A 227 7.64 6.15 -0.86
N PHE A 228 7.98 6.97 -1.78
CA PHE A 228 9.13 6.82 -2.68
C PHE A 228 10.45 7.04 -1.94
N MET A 229 11.32 6.05 -1.84
CA MET A 229 11.20 4.61 -1.91
C MET A 229 12.09 3.94 -0.86
N GLY A 230 11.87 2.62 -0.62
CA GLY A 230 12.69 1.86 0.34
C GLY A 230 12.28 2.08 1.80
N TYR A 231 11.03 2.46 2.08
CA TYR A 231 10.53 2.83 3.40
C TYR A 231 10.21 1.62 4.28
N GLY A 232 9.71 0.52 3.71
CA GLY A 232 9.22 -0.67 4.44
C GLY A 232 10.31 -1.61 4.98
N VAL A 233 11.56 -1.13 5.17
CA VAL A 233 12.70 -1.90 5.68
C VAL A 233 13.57 -1.10 6.64
N PRO A 234 12.99 -0.38 7.63
CA PRO A 234 13.80 0.35 8.59
C PRO A 234 14.66 -0.62 9.41
N THR A 235 15.95 -0.34 9.54
CA THR A 235 16.90 -1.22 10.23
C THR A 235 16.52 -1.48 11.70
N SER A 236 15.94 -0.48 12.35
CA SER A 236 15.46 -0.61 13.74
C SER A 236 14.09 -1.27 13.86
N GLY A 237 13.36 -1.46 12.75
CA GLY A 237 11.95 -1.85 12.74
C GLY A 237 10.99 -0.71 13.07
N LYS A 238 11.49 0.49 13.39
CA LYS A 238 10.68 1.65 13.79
C LYS A 238 10.45 2.60 12.62
N ASP A 239 9.26 3.15 12.55
CA ASP A 239 8.85 4.09 11.52
C ASP A 239 9.73 5.35 11.50
N ARG A 240 9.95 5.91 10.32
CA ARG A 240 10.78 7.11 10.06
C ARG A 240 12.24 6.98 10.47
N THR A 241 12.75 5.76 10.66
CA THR A 241 14.15 5.49 11.00
C THR A 241 14.92 4.96 9.78
N PRO A 242 16.29 5.11 9.77
CA PRO A 242 17.09 4.80 8.59
C PRO A 242 17.00 3.35 8.12
N SER A 243 17.14 3.17 6.81
CA SER A 243 17.34 1.86 6.17
C SER A 243 18.71 1.80 5.46
N ASN A 244 19.22 0.56 5.30
CA ASN A 244 20.41 0.28 4.51
C ASN A 244 20.02 -0.70 3.41
N ILE A 245 20.01 -0.23 2.18
CA ILE A 245 19.55 -0.99 1.01
C ILE A 245 20.62 -0.89 -0.06
N SER A 246 21.06 -2.01 -0.62
CA SER A 246 21.98 -1.98 -1.76
C SER A 246 21.36 -1.23 -2.93
N VAL A 247 22.16 -0.62 -3.80
CA VAL A 247 21.65 0.03 -5.02
C VAL A 247 20.95 -0.98 -5.92
N GLN A 248 21.41 -2.24 -5.91
CA GLN A 248 20.79 -3.35 -6.63
C GLN A 248 19.37 -3.61 -6.14
N ASP A 249 19.18 -3.87 -4.84
CA ASP A 249 17.85 -4.11 -4.26
C ASP A 249 16.96 -2.88 -4.37
N MET A 250 17.52 -1.69 -4.24
CA MET A 250 16.77 -0.44 -4.42
C MET A 250 16.16 -0.38 -5.82
N ARG A 251 16.96 -0.67 -6.86
CA ARG A 251 16.53 -0.62 -8.27
C ARG A 251 15.63 -1.81 -8.65
N GLU A 252 16.01 -3.01 -8.22
CA GLU A 252 15.33 -4.24 -8.61
C GLU A 252 14.01 -4.47 -7.88
N LYS A 253 13.97 -4.14 -6.57
CA LYS A 253 12.83 -4.45 -5.71
C LYS A 253 12.04 -3.20 -5.33
N HIS A 254 12.67 -2.23 -4.69
CA HIS A 254 11.95 -1.07 -4.12
C HIS A 254 11.49 -0.04 -5.16
N PHE A 255 12.20 0.09 -6.28
CA PHE A 255 11.78 0.96 -7.37
C PHE A 255 10.71 0.33 -8.28
N ALA A 256 10.66 -0.99 -8.39
CA ALA A 256 9.78 -1.71 -9.31
C ALA A 256 8.29 -1.34 -9.19
N PRO A 257 7.67 -1.26 -7.98
CA PRO A 257 6.28 -0.85 -7.86
C PRO A 257 6.01 0.57 -8.34
N PHE A 258 6.91 1.50 -8.04
CA PHE A 258 6.81 2.90 -8.50
C PHE A 258 6.99 3.01 -10.02
N LEU A 259 7.94 2.27 -10.56
CA LEU A 259 8.18 2.22 -12.00
C LEU A 259 6.95 1.74 -12.76
N GLU A 260 6.31 0.67 -12.28
CA GLU A 260 5.11 0.13 -12.91
C GLU A 260 3.93 1.11 -12.79
N ALA A 261 3.74 1.75 -11.64
CA ALA A 261 2.73 2.77 -11.45
C ALA A 261 2.93 3.99 -12.36
N VAL A 262 4.18 4.48 -12.49
CA VAL A 262 4.54 5.58 -13.41
C VAL A 262 4.25 5.20 -14.86
N ARG A 263 4.61 4.00 -15.28
CA ARG A 263 4.34 3.48 -16.63
C ARG A 263 2.84 3.41 -16.97
N ASN A 264 2.03 3.25 -15.94
CA ASN A 264 0.57 3.22 -16.07
C ASN A 264 -0.11 4.56 -15.72
N GLY A 265 0.65 5.66 -15.75
CA GLY A 265 0.11 7.00 -15.76
C GLY A 265 -0.04 7.67 -14.40
N ALA A 266 0.57 7.16 -13.32
CA ALA A 266 0.52 7.82 -12.01
C ALA A 266 0.98 9.29 -12.12
N LEU A 267 0.15 10.21 -11.59
CA LEU A 267 0.35 11.64 -11.76
C LEU A 267 1.23 12.27 -10.68
N THR A 268 1.29 11.67 -9.49
CA THR A 268 2.07 12.22 -8.38
C THR A 268 2.75 11.15 -7.55
N VAL A 269 3.83 11.54 -6.87
CA VAL A 269 4.63 10.71 -5.96
C VAL A 269 4.86 11.46 -4.67
N MET A 270 4.65 10.79 -3.52
CA MET A 270 5.07 11.28 -2.21
C MET A 270 6.37 10.61 -1.79
N VAL A 271 7.35 11.41 -1.36
CA VAL A 271 8.67 10.92 -0.92
C VAL A 271 8.58 10.35 0.48
N ASN A 272 9.37 9.32 0.80
CA ASN A 272 9.35 8.72 2.12
C ASN A 272 10.09 9.58 3.19
N SER A 273 9.73 9.38 4.44
CA SER A 273 10.16 10.18 5.59
C SER A 273 11.41 9.65 6.30
N GLN A 274 12.34 9.00 5.57
CA GLN A 274 13.56 8.43 6.17
C GLN A 274 14.82 8.70 5.32
N SER A 275 15.98 8.29 5.82
CA SER A 275 17.22 8.21 5.06
C SER A 275 17.52 6.78 4.61
N ASN A 276 17.99 6.62 3.38
CA ASN A 276 18.55 5.38 2.86
C ASN A 276 20.05 5.53 2.71
N ASN A 277 20.81 4.58 3.27
CA ASN A 277 22.29 4.60 3.20
C ASN A 277 22.89 5.94 3.66
N GLY A 278 22.29 6.58 4.67
CA GLY A 278 22.71 7.87 5.22
C GLY A 278 22.24 9.12 4.46
N MET A 279 21.52 8.96 3.32
CA MET A 279 20.97 10.08 2.54
C MET A 279 19.45 10.19 2.75
N PRO A 280 18.93 11.28 3.36
CA PRO A 280 17.50 11.55 3.37
C PRO A 280 16.93 11.64 1.97
N LEU A 281 15.79 11.00 1.72
CA LEU A 281 15.27 10.90 0.35
C LEU A 281 14.89 12.26 -0.24
N HIS A 282 14.44 13.21 0.60
CA HIS A 282 14.14 14.59 0.21
C HIS A 282 15.36 15.40 -0.26
N ALA A 283 16.57 14.89 -0.05
CA ALA A 283 17.83 15.48 -0.52
C ALA A 283 18.49 14.68 -1.66
N ASN A 284 17.87 13.57 -2.09
CA ASN A 284 18.49 12.64 -3.02
C ASN A 284 18.17 13.00 -4.48
N TYR A 285 19.02 13.83 -5.09
CA TYR A 285 18.91 14.24 -6.50
C TYR A 285 18.90 13.05 -7.47
N GLU A 286 19.71 12.00 -7.17
CA GLU A 286 19.81 10.83 -8.03
C GLU A 286 18.46 10.11 -8.19
N TYR A 287 17.73 9.89 -7.08
CA TYR A 287 16.46 9.17 -7.13
C TYR A 287 15.31 10.07 -7.58
N LEU A 288 15.24 11.32 -7.08
CA LEU A 288 14.14 12.22 -7.37
C LEU A 288 14.20 12.81 -8.79
N THR A 289 15.38 13.21 -9.23
CA THR A 289 15.55 13.88 -10.52
C THR A 289 16.01 12.89 -11.58
N LYS A 290 17.14 12.20 -11.38
CA LYS A 290 17.67 11.34 -12.47
C LYS A 290 16.78 10.13 -12.73
N TRP A 291 16.52 9.28 -11.74
CA TRP A 291 15.74 8.06 -11.99
C TRP A 291 14.29 8.36 -12.38
N LEU A 292 13.64 9.28 -11.64
CA LEU A 292 12.21 9.49 -11.81
C LEU A 292 11.88 10.49 -12.94
N LYS A 293 12.54 11.66 -12.98
CA LYS A 293 12.22 12.70 -13.95
C LYS A 293 12.98 12.57 -15.27
N GLU A 294 14.30 12.30 -15.20
CA GLU A 294 15.16 12.28 -16.39
C GLU A 294 15.13 10.93 -17.10
N ASP A 295 15.43 9.81 -16.44
CA ASP A 295 15.52 8.50 -17.06
C ASP A 295 14.14 8.03 -17.57
N LEU A 296 13.06 8.25 -16.80
CA LEU A 296 11.70 7.89 -17.20
C LEU A 296 10.99 8.97 -18.02
N GLN A 297 11.58 10.17 -18.18
CA GLN A 297 10.91 11.32 -18.81
C GLN A 297 9.50 11.56 -18.22
N TRP A 298 9.37 11.31 -16.90
CA TRP A 298 8.10 11.46 -16.19
C TRP A 298 7.79 12.92 -15.89
N ASP A 299 6.60 13.35 -16.23
CA ASP A 299 6.14 14.73 -16.14
C ASP A 299 5.23 15.01 -14.93
N GLY A 300 5.03 14.02 -14.05
CA GLY A 300 4.24 14.16 -12.83
C GLY A 300 4.92 14.98 -11.73
N MET A 301 4.25 15.16 -10.61
CA MET A 301 4.63 16.03 -9.50
C MET A 301 5.16 15.22 -8.31
N ILE A 302 6.25 15.70 -7.70
CA ILE A 302 6.82 15.15 -6.47
C ILE A 302 6.40 16.03 -5.29
N VAL A 303 5.68 15.45 -4.32
CA VAL A 303 5.34 16.08 -3.04
C VAL A 303 6.14 15.46 -1.91
N THR A 304 6.45 16.22 -0.86
CA THR A 304 7.10 15.68 0.35
C THR A 304 6.10 14.92 1.22
N ASP A 305 6.58 14.13 2.16
CA ASP A 305 5.82 13.71 3.34
C ASP A 305 5.84 14.86 4.39
N TRP A 306 5.17 14.63 5.52
CA TRP A 306 4.87 15.59 6.59
C TRP A 306 6.10 16.25 7.19
N ALA A 307 6.27 17.55 6.93
CA ALA A 307 7.33 18.42 7.45
C ALA A 307 8.77 17.99 7.06
N ASP A 308 8.95 17.16 6.04
CA ASP A 308 10.24 16.51 5.79
C ASP A 308 11.30 17.42 5.14
N ILE A 309 10.94 18.56 4.56
CA ILE A 309 11.94 19.57 4.25
C ILE A 309 12.57 20.14 5.53
N VAL A 310 11.73 20.47 6.52
CA VAL A 310 12.22 21.00 7.81
C VAL A 310 13.05 19.94 8.55
N ASN A 311 12.67 18.69 8.43
CA ASN A 311 13.36 17.55 9.04
C ASN A 311 14.80 17.36 8.53
N LEU A 312 15.16 17.80 7.32
CA LEU A 312 16.55 17.82 6.86
C LEU A 312 17.47 18.65 7.78
N TRP A 313 16.90 19.68 8.43
CA TRP A 313 17.58 20.49 9.43
C TRP A 313 17.39 19.98 10.84
N SER A 314 16.15 19.75 11.27
CA SER A 314 15.81 19.51 12.69
C SER A 314 16.04 18.07 13.15
N ARG A 315 15.93 17.09 12.24
CA ARG A 315 16.05 15.65 12.52
C ARG A 315 17.32 15.04 11.90
N ASP A 316 17.52 15.29 10.60
CA ASP A 316 18.55 14.59 9.81
C ASP A 316 19.90 15.31 9.83
N HIS A 317 19.93 16.57 10.27
CA HIS A 317 21.15 17.42 10.46
C HIS A 317 22.03 17.56 9.22
N ILE A 318 21.46 17.47 8.00
CA ILE A 318 22.21 17.70 6.75
C ILE A 318 22.09 19.14 6.24
N ALA A 319 21.22 19.94 6.83
CA ALA A 319 21.05 21.36 6.54
C ALA A 319 21.44 22.21 7.75
N LYS A 320 21.96 23.43 7.49
CA LYS A 320 22.40 24.35 8.54
C LYS A 320 21.26 25.19 9.14
N SER A 321 20.14 25.27 8.43
CA SER A 321 18.95 26.03 8.82
C SER A 321 17.75 25.56 8.01
N LYS A 322 16.53 25.97 8.39
CA LYS A 322 15.30 25.74 7.61
C LYS A 322 15.44 26.25 6.16
N LYS A 323 16.02 27.42 5.96
CA LYS A 323 16.29 27.99 4.62
C LYS A 323 17.24 27.12 3.80
N ASP A 324 18.30 26.59 4.43
CA ASP A 324 19.24 25.68 3.76
C ASP A 324 18.58 24.34 3.42
N ALA A 325 17.70 23.83 4.28
CA ALA A 325 16.90 22.63 4.02
C ALA A 325 16.01 22.79 2.77
N ILE A 326 15.32 23.93 2.64
CA ILE A 326 14.51 24.27 1.46
C ILE A 326 15.39 24.29 0.20
N ARG A 327 16.57 24.93 0.27
CA ARG A 327 17.52 24.95 -0.86
C ARG A 327 17.92 23.55 -1.31
N ILE A 328 18.24 22.68 -0.36
CA ILE A 328 18.65 21.29 -0.66
C ILE A 328 17.51 20.53 -1.32
N ALA A 329 16.32 20.51 -0.72
CA ALA A 329 15.17 19.74 -1.20
C ALA A 329 14.67 20.20 -2.57
N ILE A 330 14.52 21.51 -2.78
CA ILE A 330 14.02 22.06 -4.05
C ILE A 330 15.03 21.77 -5.19
N ASN A 331 16.34 21.93 -4.93
CA ASN A 331 17.37 21.58 -5.93
C ASN A 331 17.50 20.06 -6.15
N ALA A 332 17.12 19.23 -5.19
CA ALA A 332 17.07 17.78 -5.37
C ALA A 332 15.90 17.30 -6.24
N GLY A 333 14.85 18.13 -6.44
CA GLY A 333 13.75 17.81 -7.34
C GLY A 333 12.36 17.86 -6.73
N ILE A 334 12.19 18.27 -5.47
CA ILE A 334 10.87 18.43 -4.84
C ILE A 334 10.09 19.55 -5.55
N ASP A 335 8.82 19.28 -5.87
CA ASP A 335 7.93 20.20 -6.57
C ASP A 335 6.92 20.88 -5.64
N MET A 336 6.49 20.17 -4.59
CA MET A 336 5.54 20.67 -3.59
C MET A 336 5.99 20.31 -2.18
N SER A 337 6.00 21.30 -1.28
CA SER A 337 6.35 21.14 0.14
C SER A 337 5.10 20.96 0.98
N MET A 338 5.00 19.83 1.68
CA MET A 338 4.03 19.61 2.75
C MET A 338 4.66 20.06 4.08
N ASP A 339 4.70 21.39 4.32
CA ASP A 339 5.05 21.98 5.63
C ASP A 339 3.76 22.42 6.32
N PRO A 340 3.08 21.52 7.04
CA PRO A 340 1.64 21.57 7.26
C PRO A 340 1.13 22.78 8.03
N TYR A 341 1.97 23.41 8.85
CA TYR A 341 1.56 24.51 9.75
C TYR A 341 2.29 25.82 9.51
N ASN A 342 3.24 25.85 8.57
CA ASN A 342 4.10 26.99 8.34
C ASN A 342 4.08 27.44 6.88
N TRP A 343 3.87 28.72 6.67
CA TRP A 343 4.03 29.38 5.36
C TRP A 343 5.36 30.13 5.18
N ASP A 344 6.30 30.03 6.15
CA ASP A 344 7.68 30.59 5.97
C ASP A 344 8.39 29.99 4.77
N PHE A 345 8.03 28.77 4.36
CA PHE A 345 8.51 28.17 3.12
C PHE A 345 8.44 29.16 1.96
N CYS A 346 7.29 29.86 1.81
CA CYS A 346 7.08 30.83 0.74
C CYS A 346 8.07 31.99 0.82
N THR A 347 8.31 32.53 2.02
CA THR A 347 9.25 33.66 2.21
C THR A 347 10.70 33.23 2.00
N LEU A 348 11.10 32.10 2.61
CA LEU A 348 12.46 31.59 2.55
C LEU A 348 12.84 31.12 1.12
N LEU A 349 11.91 30.51 0.39
CA LEU A 349 12.17 30.10 -0.99
C LEU A 349 12.31 31.33 -1.90
N LYS A 350 11.50 32.38 -1.70
CA LYS A 350 11.65 33.62 -2.44
C LYS A 350 13.03 34.24 -2.23
N GLU A 351 13.50 34.32 -0.97
CA GLU A 351 14.86 34.81 -0.68
C GLU A 351 15.94 33.96 -1.38
N LEU A 352 15.79 32.63 -1.43
CA LEU A 352 16.73 31.75 -2.13
C LEU A 352 16.78 32.00 -3.64
N VAL A 353 15.65 32.33 -4.24
CA VAL A 353 15.58 32.71 -5.66
C VAL A 353 16.24 34.07 -5.88
N ASP A 354 15.93 35.05 -5.04
CA ASP A 354 16.51 36.40 -5.12
C ASP A 354 18.05 36.36 -4.90
N GLU A 355 18.53 35.44 -4.07
CA GLU A 355 19.98 35.19 -3.85
C GLU A 355 20.64 34.34 -4.95
N GLY A 356 19.89 33.85 -5.95
CA GLY A 356 20.38 32.98 -7.01
C GLY A 356 20.78 31.58 -6.54
N LYS A 357 20.36 31.12 -5.34
CA LYS A 357 20.66 29.81 -4.77
C LYS A 357 19.70 28.72 -5.23
N VAL A 358 18.51 29.12 -5.69
CA VAL A 358 17.54 28.28 -6.40
C VAL A 358 17.27 28.95 -7.74
N PRO A 359 17.56 28.32 -8.88
CA PRO A 359 17.36 28.95 -10.18
C PRO A 359 15.88 29.04 -10.53
N MET A 360 15.48 30.13 -11.23
CA MET A 360 14.11 30.34 -11.67
C MET A 360 13.59 29.20 -12.55
N SER A 361 14.44 28.53 -13.33
CA SER A 361 14.10 27.36 -14.13
C SER A 361 13.61 26.18 -13.28
N ARG A 362 14.15 26.00 -12.06
CA ARG A 362 13.70 24.97 -11.13
C ARG A 362 12.30 25.28 -10.57
N ILE A 363 12.05 26.56 -10.25
CA ILE A 363 10.72 27.03 -9.83
C ILE A 363 9.70 26.79 -10.97
N ASP A 364 10.04 27.21 -12.20
CA ASP A 364 9.18 27.04 -13.36
C ASP A 364 8.88 25.57 -13.66
N ASP A 365 9.84 24.65 -13.50
CA ASP A 365 9.63 23.22 -13.65
C ASP A 365 8.66 22.67 -12.58
N ALA A 366 8.85 23.02 -11.30
CA ALA A 366 7.94 22.62 -10.23
C ALA A 366 6.51 23.10 -10.49
N VAL A 367 6.35 24.36 -10.79
CA VAL A 367 5.03 24.97 -11.04
C VAL A 367 4.36 24.36 -12.28
N ARG A 368 5.11 24.05 -13.35
CA ARG A 368 4.56 23.30 -14.50
C ARG A 368 3.92 22.00 -14.07
N ARG A 369 4.59 21.24 -13.21
CA ARG A 369 4.11 19.94 -12.71
C ARG A 369 2.85 20.10 -11.85
N VAL A 370 2.83 21.09 -10.97
CA VAL A 370 1.64 21.44 -10.17
C VAL A 370 0.47 21.87 -11.06
N LEU A 371 0.70 22.76 -12.02
CA LEU A 371 -0.34 23.19 -12.96
C LEU A 371 -0.84 22.03 -13.83
N ARG A 372 0.06 21.13 -14.25
CA ARG A 372 -0.31 19.94 -15.04
C ARG A 372 -1.26 19.04 -14.27
N LEU A 373 -1.00 18.77 -12.97
CA LEU A 373 -1.93 18.07 -12.10
C LEU A 373 -3.31 18.75 -12.09
N LYS A 374 -3.35 20.07 -11.89
CA LYS A 374 -4.62 20.84 -11.83
C LYS A 374 -5.39 20.85 -13.14
N TYR A 375 -4.71 20.89 -14.29
CA TYR A 375 -5.35 20.79 -15.61
C TYR A 375 -5.83 19.38 -15.91
N ARG A 376 -5.01 18.35 -15.62
CA ARG A 376 -5.36 16.93 -15.84
C ARG A 376 -6.54 16.48 -14.99
N THR A 377 -6.70 17.01 -13.77
CA THR A 377 -7.83 16.73 -12.88
C THR A 377 -9.08 17.57 -13.18
N GLY A 378 -9.04 18.43 -14.20
CA GLY A 378 -10.16 19.27 -14.61
C GLY A 378 -10.52 20.41 -13.64
N LEU A 379 -9.67 20.69 -12.64
CA LEU A 379 -9.96 21.71 -11.61
C LEU A 379 -10.18 23.12 -12.17
N PHE A 380 -9.53 23.49 -13.28
CA PHE A 380 -9.75 24.80 -13.92
C PHE A 380 -11.14 24.93 -14.55
N ASP A 381 -11.73 23.82 -14.99
CA ASP A 381 -13.03 23.79 -15.63
C ASP A 381 -14.15 23.54 -14.60
N THR A 382 -13.89 22.66 -13.60
CA THR A 382 -14.84 22.29 -12.54
C THR A 382 -14.11 22.17 -11.19
N PRO A 383 -13.95 23.31 -10.47
CA PRO A 383 -13.18 23.36 -9.22
C PRO A 383 -13.85 22.64 -8.04
N TYR A 384 -15.13 22.38 -8.10
CA TYR A 384 -15.89 21.59 -7.12
C TYR A 384 -17.12 20.95 -7.76
N TYR A 385 -17.61 19.87 -7.15
CA TYR A 385 -18.77 19.11 -7.62
C TYR A 385 -19.94 19.23 -6.63
N LYS A 386 -21.15 18.90 -7.07
CA LYS A 386 -22.30 18.75 -6.19
C LYS A 386 -22.39 17.29 -5.73
N TRP A 387 -22.49 17.08 -4.42
CA TRP A 387 -22.55 15.73 -3.86
C TRP A 387 -23.77 14.94 -4.38
N GLU A 388 -24.86 15.64 -4.74
CA GLU A 388 -26.08 15.05 -5.31
C GLU A 388 -25.84 14.38 -6.68
N ASP A 389 -24.78 14.73 -7.39
CA ASP A 389 -24.42 14.15 -8.68
C ASP A 389 -23.81 12.72 -8.51
N PHE A 390 -23.64 12.27 -7.27
CA PHE A 390 -23.01 10.98 -6.92
C PHE A 390 -23.96 10.06 -6.14
N PRO A 391 -25.01 9.52 -6.78
CA PRO A 391 -26.05 8.74 -6.10
C PRO A 391 -25.56 7.39 -5.55
N LEU A 392 -24.45 6.83 -6.05
CA LEU A 392 -23.89 5.56 -5.58
C LEU A 392 -22.99 5.69 -4.34
N PHE A 393 -22.79 6.90 -3.81
CA PHE A 393 -22.00 7.10 -2.59
C PHE A 393 -22.59 6.30 -1.42
N GLY A 394 -21.80 5.38 -0.82
CA GLY A 394 -22.21 4.53 0.29
C GLY A 394 -23.34 3.57 -0.05
N SER A 395 -23.53 3.22 -1.34
CA SER A 395 -24.62 2.37 -1.81
C SER A 395 -24.45 0.91 -1.41
N GLU A 396 -25.53 0.15 -1.45
CA GLU A 396 -25.54 -1.31 -1.30
C GLU A 396 -24.66 -2.02 -2.33
N GLU A 397 -24.54 -1.47 -3.54
CA GLU A 397 -23.67 -1.98 -4.60
C GLU A 397 -22.20 -1.86 -4.19
N HIS A 398 -21.77 -0.69 -3.69
CA HIS A 398 -20.42 -0.47 -3.19
C HIS A 398 -20.13 -1.32 -1.94
N ALA A 399 -21.11 -1.41 -1.02
CA ALA A 399 -21.03 -2.26 0.17
C ALA A 399 -20.82 -3.74 -0.18
N ALA A 400 -21.52 -4.25 -1.19
CA ALA A 400 -21.39 -5.63 -1.65
C ALA A 400 -19.97 -5.92 -2.19
N LYS A 401 -19.34 -4.95 -2.87
CA LYS A 401 -17.96 -5.08 -3.35
C LYS A 401 -16.94 -5.06 -2.22
N ALA A 402 -17.15 -4.25 -1.19
CA ALA A 402 -16.28 -4.25 -0.02
C ALA A 402 -16.39 -5.56 0.79
N LEU A 403 -17.59 -6.12 0.91
CA LEU A 403 -17.80 -7.44 1.52
C LEU A 403 -17.16 -8.57 0.70
N GLU A 404 -17.28 -8.55 -0.64
CA GLU A 404 -16.59 -9.48 -1.54
C GLU A 404 -15.08 -9.42 -1.32
N ALA A 405 -14.51 -8.20 -1.29
CA ALA A 405 -13.08 -7.99 -1.05
C ALA A 405 -12.64 -8.53 0.32
N ALA A 406 -13.42 -8.31 1.38
CA ALA A 406 -13.13 -8.82 2.72
C ALA A 406 -13.14 -10.36 2.75
N ARG A 407 -14.13 -11.02 2.10
CA ARG A 407 -14.19 -12.49 2.00
C ARG A 407 -12.99 -13.08 1.26
N GLU A 408 -12.54 -12.44 0.18
CA GLU A 408 -11.41 -12.91 -0.62
C GLU A 408 -10.03 -12.54 -0.04
N ALA A 409 -9.98 -11.79 1.05
CA ALA A 409 -8.76 -11.23 1.64
C ALA A 409 -8.37 -11.85 3.01
N ILE A 410 -9.23 -12.66 3.60
CA ILE A 410 -9.00 -13.34 4.90
C ILE A 410 -8.39 -14.71 4.67
N VAL A 411 -7.29 -15.03 5.37
CA VAL A 411 -6.46 -16.21 5.12
C VAL A 411 -6.73 -17.31 6.14
N LEU A 412 -7.00 -18.53 5.69
CA LEU A 412 -7.05 -19.72 6.55
C LEU A 412 -5.64 -20.33 6.68
N LEU A 413 -5.07 -20.33 7.89
CA LEU A 413 -3.71 -20.81 8.14
C LEU A 413 -3.64 -22.22 8.72
N LYS A 414 -4.69 -22.64 9.42
CA LYS A 414 -4.79 -23.98 10.03
C LYS A 414 -6.25 -24.41 10.13
N ASN A 415 -6.54 -25.67 9.84
CA ASN A 415 -7.85 -26.27 10.02
C ASN A 415 -7.71 -27.76 10.33
N LYS A 416 -7.40 -28.07 11.60
CA LYS A 416 -7.17 -29.42 12.06
C LYS A 416 -8.50 -30.18 12.13
N ASP A 417 -8.50 -31.40 11.61
CA ASP A 417 -9.64 -32.33 11.62
C ASP A 417 -10.95 -31.74 11.05
N GLY A 418 -10.84 -30.64 10.26
CA GLY A 418 -11.99 -30.00 9.65
C GLY A 418 -12.94 -29.34 10.68
N ILE A 419 -12.39 -28.72 11.75
CA ILE A 419 -13.20 -27.98 12.74
C ILE A 419 -13.99 -26.84 12.10
N LEU A 420 -13.45 -26.22 11.05
CA LEU A 420 -14.14 -25.30 10.18
C LEU A 420 -14.61 -26.01 8.89
N PRO A 421 -15.79 -25.65 8.34
CA PRO A 421 -16.73 -24.63 8.84
C PRO A 421 -17.45 -25.07 10.12
N LEU A 422 -17.79 -24.09 10.97
CA LEU A 422 -18.53 -24.28 12.21
C LEU A 422 -19.94 -24.79 11.88
N LYS A 423 -20.29 -25.96 12.39
CA LYS A 423 -21.67 -26.48 12.35
C LYS A 423 -22.39 -26.00 13.61
N SER A 424 -23.70 -25.74 13.50
CA SER A 424 -24.58 -25.25 14.60
C SER A 424 -24.11 -25.72 15.98
N LYS A 425 -23.38 -24.86 16.70
CA LYS A 425 -22.77 -25.17 17.97
C LYS A 425 -22.90 -23.96 18.89
N ARG A 426 -22.87 -24.20 20.19
CA ARG A 426 -22.75 -23.15 21.16
C ARG A 426 -21.31 -22.63 21.17
N ILE A 427 -21.14 -21.35 20.89
CA ILE A 427 -19.86 -20.70 20.64
C ILE A 427 -19.54 -19.76 21.79
N LEU A 428 -18.33 -19.83 22.35
CA LEU A 428 -17.77 -18.73 23.13
C LEU A 428 -16.96 -17.82 22.20
N VAL A 429 -17.26 -16.55 22.18
CA VAL A 429 -16.43 -15.52 21.56
C VAL A 429 -15.66 -14.79 22.64
N ALA A 430 -14.32 -14.81 22.54
CA ALA A 430 -13.39 -14.25 23.52
C ALA A 430 -12.31 -13.40 22.84
N GLY A 431 -11.56 -12.63 23.63
CA GLY A 431 -10.47 -11.79 23.16
C GLY A 431 -10.86 -10.34 22.89
N PRO A 432 -9.88 -9.42 22.89
CA PRO A 432 -10.12 -7.98 22.82
C PRO A 432 -10.60 -7.49 21.45
N ASN A 433 -10.31 -8.25 20.38
CA ASN A 433 -10.69 -7.89 19.01
C ASN A 433 -12.11 -8.33 18.63
N ALA A 434 -12.79 -9.11 19.49
CA ALA A 434 -14.08 -9.70 19.18
C ALA A 434 -15.20 -8.67 18.93
N ASN A 435 -15.22 -7.61 19.71
CA ASN A 435 -16.29 -6.59 19.68
C ASN A 435 -15.69 -5.19 19.49
N SER A 436 -14.98 -4.99 18.39
CA SER A 436 -14.30 -3.73 18.07
C SER A 436 -14.25 -3.48 16.57
N MET A 437 -15.01 -2.52 16.10
CA MET A 437 -14.93 -2.02 14.72
C MET A 437 -13.58 -1.33 14.49
N ARG A 438 -13.03 -0.68 15.52
CA ARG A 438 -11.71 -0.05 15.50
C ARG A 438 -10.60 -1.03 15.12
N CYS A 439 -10.59 -2.23 15.73
CA CYS A 439 -9.61 -3.27 15.43
C CYS A 439 -9.74 -3.83 14.01
N LEU A 440 -10.97 -3.98 13.49
CA LEU A 440 -11.21 -4.45 12.12
C LEU A 440 -10.68 -3.49 11.05
N ASN A 441 -10.72 -2.20 11.31
CA ASN A 441 -10.37 -1.17 10.33
C ASN A 441 -8.90 -0.74 10.39
N GLY A 442 -8.31 -0.63 11.58
CA GLY A 442 -6.97 -0.09 11.73
C GLY A 442 -6.90 1.43 11.59
N GLY A 443 -5.70 1.96 11.37
CA GLY A 443 -5.44 3.38 11.12
C GLY A 443 -5.98 3.88 9.78
N TRP A 444 -5.89 5.19 9.51
CA TRP A 444 -6.34 5.84 8.29
C TRP A 444 -7.80 5.55 7.94
N THR A 445 -8.71 5.54 8.92
CA THR A 445 -10.14 5.31 8.67
C THR A 445 -10.94 6.60 8.91
N SER A 446 -11.66 6.73 10.03
CA SER A 446 -12.37 7.96 10.37
C SER A 446 -11.46 9.01 11.02
N THR A 447 -10.35 8.55 11.58
CA THR A 447 -9.27 9.38 12.14
C THR A 447 -7.92 8.76 11.73
N TRP A 448 -6.84 9.53 11.82
CA TRP A 448 -5.49 9.04 11.54
C TRP A 448 -5.14 7.76 12.31
N GLN A 449 -5.41 7.71 13.62
CA GLN A 449 -5.11 6.54 14.45
C GLN A 449 -6.23 5.49 14.49
N GLY A 450 -7.27 5.61 13.66
CA GLY A 450 -8.40 4.67 13.61
C GLY A 450 -9.30 4.72 14.83
N ARG A 451 -9.28 5.80 15.63
CA ARG A 451 -10.20 5.98 16.75
C ARG A 451 -11.60 6.37 16.27
N ASN A 452 -12.60 6.17 17.12
CA ASN A 452 -14.00 6.59 16.88
C ASN A 452 -14.70 5.91 15.69
N VAL A 453 -14.18 4.81 15.17
CA VAL A 453 -14.77 4.12 13.99
C VAL A 453 -16.17 3.63 14.31
N ASP A 454 -16.43 3.09 15.50
CA ASP A 454 -17.74 2.63 15.92
C ASP A 454 -18.83 3.74 15.88
N LYS A 455 -18.44 4.98 16.12
CA LYS A 455 -19.34 6.15 16.02
C LYS A 455 -19.71 6.49 14.58
N HIS A 456 -18.78 6.30 13.63
CA HIS A 456 -18.96 6.65 12.22
C HIS A 456 -19.67 5.55 11.42
N TYR A 457 -19.63 4.30 11.90
CA TYR A 457 -20.22 3.13 11.23
C TYR A 457 -21.03 2.25 12.20
N PRO A 458 -22.02 2.83 12.91
CA PRO A 458 -22.80 2.11 13.94
C PRO A 458 -23.68 1.00 13.35
N GLU A 459 -23.90 0.98 12.04
CA GLU A 459 -24.70 -0.03 11.35
C GLU A 459 -23.86 -1.23 10.85
N ARG A 460 -22.53 -1.23 11.10
CA ARG A 460 -21.64 -2.32 10.68
C ARG A 460 -21.40 -3.27 11.84
N ASN A 461 -21.26 -4.55 11.50
CA ASN A 461 -21.11 -5.59 12.49
C ASN A 461 -19.65 -5.82 12.89
N THR A 462 -19.38 -5.82 14.20
CA THR A 462 -18.16 -6.41 14.76
C THR A 462 -18.14 -7.94 14.52
N ILE A 463 -17.01 -8.61 14.83
CA ILE A 463 -16.95 -10.08 14.74
C ILE A 463 -18.02 -10.72 15.60
N LEU A 464 -18.21 -10.22 16.82
CA LEU A 464 -19.23 -10.73 17.75
C LEU A 464 -20.63 -10.58 17.19
N GLU A 465 -21.02 -9.41 16.74
CA GLU A 465 -22.36 -9.11 16.21
C GLU A 465 -22.67 -9.93 14.96
N ALA A 466 -21.69 -10.04 14.05
CA ALA A 466 -21.84 -10.87 12.85
C ALA A 466 -22.02 -12.37 13.18
N LEU A 467 -21.27 -12.91 14.16
CA LEU A 467 -21.44 -14.28 14.62
C LEU A 467 -22.79 -14.49 15.33
N GLN A 468 -23.26 -13.52 16.12
CA GLN A 468 -24.60 -13.56 16.73
C GLN A 468 -25.72 -13.56 15.70
N GLN A 469 -25.59 -12.75 14.64
CA GLN A 469 -26.54 -12.75 13.52
C GLN A 469 -26.52 -14.09 12.75
N LYS A 470 -25.32 -14.65 12.52
CA LYS A 470 -25.13 -15.89 11.74
C LYS A 470 -25.59 -17.15 12.47
N PHE A 471 -25.27 -17.29 13.75
CA PHE A 471 -25.48 -18.52 14.52
C PHE A 471 -26.64 -18.44 15.53
N GLY A 472 -27.25 -17.26 15.69
CA GLY A 472 -28.27 -16.98 16.71
C GLY A 472 -27.66 -16.46 18.01
N GLN A 473 -28.24 -15.39 18.53
CA GLN A 473 -27.75 -14.71 19.72
C GLN A 473 -27.69 -15.64 20.96
N GLU A 474 -28.65 -16.57 21.06
CA GLU A 474 -28.73 -17.57 22.16
C GLU A 474 -27.60 -18.62 22.10
N ASN A 475 -26.98 -18.81 20.94
CA ASN A 475 -25.89 -19.76 20.72
C ASN A 475 -24.49 -19.14 20.87
N VAL A 476 -24.41 -17.82 20.95
CA VAL A 476 -23.12 -17.09 21.01
C VAL A 476 -22.98 -16.44 22.39
N VAL A 477 -22.10 -16.99 23.20
CA VAL A 477 -21.70 -16.45 24.50
C VAL A 477 -20.54 -15.49 24.30
N TYR A 478 -20.60 -14.29 24.88
CA TYR A 478 -19.49 -13.34 24.83
C TYR A 478 -18.88 -13.15 26.21
N GLU A 479 -17.62 -13.45 26.33
CA GLU A 479 -16.78 -13.14 27.50
C GLU A 479 -15.36 -12.86 27.02
N PRO A 480 -14.93 -11.60 26.92
CA PRO A 480 -13.65 -11.26 26.31
C PRO A 480 -12.43 -11.77 27.05
N GLY A 481 -12.47 -11.80 28.38
CA GLY A 481 -11.33 -12.18 29.24
C GLY A 481 -10.17 -11.16 29.24
N VAL A 482 -9.94 -10.50 28.10
CA VAL A 482 -8.98 -9.39 27.92
C VAL A 482 -9.67 -8.30 27.09
N THR A 483 -9.47 -7.03 27.44
CA THR A 483 -9.99 -5.87 26.69
C THR A 483 -8.93 -4.78 26.60
N TYR A 484 -9.01 -3.96 25.55
CA TYR A 484 -8.15 -2.78 25.42
C TYR A 484 -8.61 -1.66 26.34
N ASN A 485 -7.65 -0.81 26.74
CA ASN A 485 -7.93 0.45 27.41
C ASN A 485 -7.99 1.57 26.38
N ASP A 486 -9.18 2.03 26.03
CA ASP A 486 -9.40 3.02 24.96
C ASP A 486 -8.82 4.40 25.27
N ASP A 487 -8.60 4.73 26.56
CA ASP A 487 -7.97 5.98 26.99
C ASP A 487 -6.44 5.91 26.98
N GLY A 488 -5.87 4.71 26.81
CA GLY A 488 -4.45 4.46 26.83
C GLY A 488 -3.78 4.48 25.43
N ASP A 489 -2.52 4.06 25.43
CA ASP A 489 -1.80 3.75 24.18
C ASP A 489 -2.47 2.56 23.46
N TRP A 490 -2.20 2.38 22.17
CA TRP A 490 -2.83 1.33 21.39
C TRP A 490 -2.60 -0.10 21.94
N TRP A 491 -1.50 -0.32 22.66
CA TRP A 491 -1.19 -1.61 23.29
C TRP A 491 -1.74 -1.75 24.71
N ALA A 492 -2.32 -0.70 25.28
CA ALA A 492 -2.78 -0.73 26.65
C ALA A 492 -4.00 -1.64 26.83
N GLU A 493 -3.95 -2.54 27.78
CA GLU A 493 -5.04 -3.46 28.15
C GLU A 493 -5.53 -3.17 29.57
N ASN A 494 -6.81 -3.42 29.79
CA ASN A 494 -7.39 -3.39 31.13
C ASN A 494 -6.95 -4.62 31.95
N GLU A 495 -7.21 -4.62 33.24
CA GLU A 495 -6.97 -5.78 34.10
C GLU A 495 -7.69 -7.02 33.54
N PRO A 496 -6.98 -8.10 33.21
CA PRO A 496 -7.55 -9.26 32.53
C PRO A 496 -8.53 -10.04 33.43
N GLN A 497 -9.64 -10.50 32.83
CA GLN A 497 -10.68 -11.30 33.48
C GLN A 497 -10.69 -12.73 32.94
N ILE A 498 -9.51 -13.36 32.79
CA ILE A 498 -9.33 -14.66 32.14
C ILE A 498 -10.17 -15.77 32.76
N ASP A 499 -10.30 -15.77 34.09
CA ASP A 499 -11.10 -16.79 34.82
C ASP A 499 -12.57 -16.77 34.42
N LYS A 500 -13.14 -15.60 34.07
CA LYS A 500 -14.52 -15.49 33.58
C LYS A 500 -14.67 -16.14 32.20
N ALA A 501 -13.71 -15.92 31.31
CA ALA A 501 -13.71 -16.56 30.01
C ALA A 501 -13.58 -18.09 30.11
N VAL A 502 -12.74 -18.57 31.01
CA VAL A 502 -12.60 -20.02 31.31
C VAL A 502 -13.89 -20.61 31.87
N GLU A 503 -14.59 -19.90 32.75
CA GLU A 503 -15.89 -20.36 33.28
C GLU A 503 -16.94 -20.40 32.16
N ALA A 504 -17.02 -19.36 31.31
CA ALA A 504 -17.93 -19.31 30.17
C ALA A 504 -17.66 -20.46 29.17
N ALA A 505 -16.42 -20.86 29.00
CA ALA A 505 -16.00 -21.94 28.10
C ALA A 505 -16.54 -23.33 28.48
N ARG A 506 -16.94 -23.54 29.75
CA ARG A 506 -17.44 -24.85 30.22
C ARG A 506 -18.69 -25.32 29.51
N ASN A 507 -19.55 -24.40 29.13
CA ASN A 507 -20.89 -24.67 28.58
C ASN A 507 -21.02 -24.43 27.09
N VAL A 508 -19.92 -24.42 26.36
CA VAL A 508 -19.89 -24.26 24.89
C VAL A 508 -19.24 -25.45 24.20
N ASP A 509 -19.42 -25.56 22.89
CA ASP A 509 -18.83 -26.61 22.08
C ASP A 509 -17.49 -26.21 21.47
N VAL A 510 -17.32 -24.92 21.16
CA VAL A 510 -16.14 -24.35 20.51
C VAL A 510 -15.88 -22.94 21.00
N ILE A 511 -14.63 -22.53 20.97
CA ILE A 511 -14.16 -21.19 21.33
C ILE A 511 -13.66 -20.50 20.07
N VAL A 512 -14.13 -19.27 19.80
CA VAL A 512 -13.59 -18.35 18.82
C VAL A 512 -12.83 -17.27 19.59
N ALA A 513 -11.51 -17.37 19.60
CA ALA A 513 -10.62 -16.44 20.31
C ALA A 513 -10.09 -15.38 19.32
N CYS A 514 -10.57 -14.14 19.45
CA CYS A 514 -10.21 -12.99 18.60
C CYS A 514 -9.12 -12.17 19.27
N VAL A 515 -7.90 -12.32 18.82
CA VAL A 515 -6.70 -11.67 19.37
C VAL A 515 -5.97 -10.86 18.29
N GLY A 516 -5.04 -10.01 18.70
CA GLY A 516 -4.27 -9.22 17.76
C GLY A 516 -3.86 -7.86 18.30
N GLU A 517 -4.11 -6.83 17.52
CA GLU A 517 -3.71 -5.45 17.82
C GLU A 517 -4.93 -4.52 17.83
N ASN A 518 -4.86 -3.46 18.66
CA ASN A 518 -5.74 -2.30 18.51
C ASN A 518 -5.22 -1.42 17.37
N SER A 519 -6.00 -0.45 16.90
CA SER A 519 -5.62 0.43 15.81
C SER A 519 -4.46 1.35 16.17
N TYR A 520 -3.56 1.53 15.25
CA TYR A 520 -2.45 2.48 15.27
C TYR A 520 -2.07 2.87 13.85
N CYS A 521 -1.27 3.93 13.72
CA CYS A 521 -0.66 4.33 12.47
C CYS A 521 0.70 4.98 12.72
N GLU A 522 1.66 4.79 11.82
CA GLU A 522 2.98 5.44 11.80
C GLU A 522 3.78 5.30 13.11
N THR A 523 4.57 6.33 13.47
CA THR A 523 5.42 6.34 14.67
C THR A 523 4.70 5.97 15.98
N PRO A 524 3.45 6.41 16.25
CA PRO A 524 2.69 5.91 17.41
C PRO A 524 2.54 4.39 17.46
N GLY A 525 2.56 3.71 16.31
CA GLY A 525 2.51 2.25 16.22
C GLY A 525 3.84 1.53 16.41
N ASN A 526 4.95 2.23 16.70
CA ASN A 526 6.24 1.58 16.99
C ASN A 526 6.15 0.62 18.18
N LEU A 527 6.91 -0.45 18.13
CA LEU A 527 7.01 -1.45 19.20
C LEU A 527 8.47 -1.85 19.46
N ASP A 528 8.71 -2.45 20.63
CA ASP A 528 10.00 -3.01 21.04
C ASP A 528 10.00 -4.54 21.03
N ASP A 529 8.84 -5.19 21.12
CA ASP A 529 8.66 -6.63 21.11
C ASP A 529 7.58 -7.05 20.11
N LEU A 530 7.93 -7.92 19.16
CA LEU A 530 7.00 -8.43 18.15
C LEU A 530 6.04 -9.49 18.71
N SER A 531 6.23 -9.98 19.94
CA SER A 531 5.34 -10.97 20.54
C SER A 531 3.92 -10.40 20.72
N LEU A 532 2.91 -11.23 20.48
CA LEU A 532 1.54 -10.91 20.86
C LEU A 532 1.48 -10.59 22.37
N SER A 533 0.58 -9.75 22.81
CA SER A 533 0.39 -9.38 24.21
C SER A 533 0.40 -10.60 25.15
N LEU A 534 1.07 -10.47 26.27
CA LEU A 534 1.15 -11.55 27.27
C LEU A 534 -0.24 -11.94 27.80
N ASN A 535 -1.13 -10.97 28.03
CA ASN A 535 -2.48 -11.26 28.52
C ASN A 535 -3.30 -12.02 27.48
N GLN A 536 -3.20 -11.67 26.20
CA GLN A 536 -3.89 -12.39 25.12
C GLN A 536 -3.34 -13.82 24.96
N ARG A 537 -2.01 -14.01 25.04
CA ARG A 537 -1.41 -15.34 25.01
C ARG A 537 -1.82 -16.19 26.24
N ASN A 538 -1.89 -15.59 27.42
CA ASN A 538 -2.35 -16.24 28.63
C ASN A 538 -3.84 -16.61 28.57
N LEU A 539 -4.68 -15.78 27.94
CA LEU A 539 -6.08 -16.10 27.68
C LEU A 539 -6.19 -17.38 26.85
N VAL A 540 -5.51 -17.44 25.69
CA VAL A 540 -5.55 -18.64 24.82
C VAL A 540 -5.02 -19.88 25.56
N LYS A 541 -3.92 -19.78 26.31
CA LYS A 541 -3.38 -20.88 27.12
C LYS A 541 -4.35 -21.36 28.22
N ALA A 542 -5.09 -20.45 28.84
CA ALA A 542 -6.07 -20.79 29.84
C ALA A 542 -7.30 -21.47 29.22
N LEU A 543 -7.79 -20.94 28.10
CA LEU A 543 -8.90 -21.52 27.35
C LEU A 543 -8.55 -22.93 26.84
N ALA A 544 -7.34 -23.16 26.38
CA ALA A 544 -6.89 -24.49 25.91
C ALA A 544 -6.96 -25.57 27.02
N LYS A 545 -6.77 -25.19 28.29
CA LYS A 545 -6.90 -26.12 29.43
C LYS A 545 -8.32 -26.63 29.65
N THR A 546 -9.33 -25.99 29.06
CA THR A 546 -10.74 -26.44 29.13
C THR A 546 -10.99 -27.68 28.28
N GLY A 547 -10.06 -28.01 27.34
CA GLY A 547 -10.20 -29.11 26.39
C GLY A 547 -11.22 -28.85 25.27
N LYS A 548 -11.72 -27.62 25.15
CA LYS A 548 -12.61 -27.23 24.04
C LYS A 548 -11.78 -26.86 22.83
N PRO A 549 -12.22 -27.18 21.60
CA PRO A 549 -11.55 -26.76 20.37
C PRO A 549 -11.50 -25.24 20.28
N ILE A 550 -10.37 -24.69 19.80
CA ILE A 550 -10.14 -23.26 19.65
C ILE A 550 -9.95 -22.91 18.18
N VAL A 551 -10.76 -22.00 17.70
CA VAL A 551 -10.57 -21.24 16.45
C VAL A 551 -9.94 -19.90 16.83
N LEU A 552 -8.68 -19.70 16.46
CA LEU A 552 -7.94 -18.47 16.69
C LEU A 552 -8.14 -17.52 15.51
N ILE A 553 -8.65 -16.34 15.77
CA ILE A 553 -8.75 -15.24 14.79
C ILE A 553 -7.64 -14.23 15.13
N LEU A 554 -6.73 -14.04 14.20
CA LEU A 554 -5.70 -13.00 14.26
C LEU A 554 -6.23 -11.75 13.54
N ASN A 555 -6.40 -10.66 14.27
CA ASN A 555 -6.80 -9.36 13.70
C ASN A 555 -5.73 -8.35 14.07
N GLU A 556 -4.74 -8.22 13.19
CA GLU A 556 -3.48 -7.54 13.46
C GLU A 556 -2.92 -6.89 12.20
N GLY A 557 -2.30 -5.72 12.33
CA GLY A 557 -1.71 -5.00 11.20
C GLY A 557 -0.34 -5.52 10.77
N ARG A 558 0.30 -6.33 11.59
CA ARG A 558 1.58 -6.99 11.34
C ARG A 558 1.63 -8.34 12.05
N PRO A 559 2.43 -9.30 11.56
CA PRO A 559 2.45 -10.66 12.11
C PRO A 559 3.07 -10.67 13.51
N ARG A 560 2.23 -10.83 14.55
CA ARG A 560 2.67 -10.95 15.94
C ARG A 560 3.08 -12.40 16.24
N LEU A 561 4.13 -12.57 17.03
CA LEU A 561 4.63 -13.91 17.36
C LEU A 561 3.65 -14.69 18.23
N ILE A 562 3.22 -15.86 17.74
CA ILE A 562 2.20 -16.72 18.33
C ILE A 562 2.65 -18.19 18.45
N SER A 563 3.93 -18.50 18.24
CA SER A 563 4.44 -19.86 18.18
C SER A 563 4.18 -20.68 19.46
N ASP A 564 3.94 -20.03 20.60
CA ASP A 564 3.63 -20.67 21.88
C ASP A 564 2.11 -20.93 22.10
N ILE A 565 1.25 -20.36 21.29
CA ILE A 565 -0.21 -20.55 21.36
C ILE A 565 -0.79 -21.23 20.11
N GLU A 566 -0.16 -21.09 18.93
CA GLU A 566 -0.61 -21.73 17.69
C GLU A 566 -0.81 -23.25 17.83
N PRO A 567 0.08 -24.00 18.47
CA PRO A 567 -0.09 -25.46 18.63
C PRO A 567 -1.31 -25.85 19.49
N LEU A 568 -1.80 -24.94 20.30
CA LEU A 568 -2.98 -25.13 21.18
C LEU A 568 -4.31 -24.93 20.47
N CYS A 569 -4.29 -24.38 19.23
CA CYS A 569 -5.48 -24.04 18.47
C CYS A 569 -5.77 -25.11 17.39
N ASP A 570 -7.04 -25.39 17.15
CA ASP A 570 -7.47 -26.36 16.13
C ASP A 570 -7.64 -25.71 14.77
N ALA A 571 -7.98 -24.41 14.72
CA ALA A 571 -7.93 -23.60 13.51
C ALA A 571 -7.28 -22.24 13.78
N VAL A 572 -6.65 -21.67 12.75
CA VAL A 572 -6.09 -20.33 12.77
C VAL A 572 -6.50 -19.59 11.50
N VAL A 573 -7.10 -18.43 11.67
CA VAL A 573 -7.53 -17.54 10.59
C VAL A 573 -6.84 -16.19 10.79
N ASP A 574 -6.13 -15.72 9.78
CA ASP A 574 -5.55 -14.39 9.77
C ASP A 574 -6.51 -13.43 9.03
N ALA A 575 -7.18 -12.61 9.78
CA ALA A 575 -8.07 -11.58 9.27
C ALA A 575 -7.31 -10.34 8.80
N ILE A 576 -6.09 -10.14 9.28
CA ILE A 576 -5.31 -8.91 9.11
C ILE A 576 -6.17 -7.70 9.54
N LEU A 577 -6.48 -6.76 8.64
CA LEU A 577 -7.35 -5.61 8.87
C LEU A 577 -8.42 -5.55 7.76
N PRO A 578 -9.52 -6.32 7.90
CA PRO A 578 -10.47 -6.58 6.81
C PRO A 578 -11.50 -5.45 6.57
N GLY A 579 -11.42 -4.34 7.32
CA GLY A 579 -12.29 -3.17 7.17
C GLY A 579 -13.70 -3.37 7.74
N ASN A 580 -14.61 -2.45 7.38
CA ASN A 580 -15.96 -2.36 7.92
C ASN A 580 -16.84 -3.63 7.74
N TYR A 581 -16.51 -4.44 6.74
CA TYR A 581 -17.28 -5.67 6.40
C TYR A 581 -16.55 -6.92 6.89
N GLY A 582 -15.48 -6.77 7.67
CA GLY A 582 -14.67 -7.86 8.17
C GLY A 582 -15.41 -8.80 9.11
N GLY A 583 -16.32 -8.28 9.96
CA GLY A 583 -17.16 -9.09 10.82
C GLY A 583 -18.08 -10.03 10.02
N ASP A 584 -18.80 -9.48 9.05
CA ASP A 584 -19.71 -10.23 8.18
C ASP A 584 -18.95 -11.24 7.31
N ALA A 585 -17.79 -10.83 6.76
CA ALA A 585 -16.94 -11.73 5.98
C ALA A 585 -16.42 -12.93 6.80
N LEU A 586 -15.98 -12.69 8.03
CA LEU A 586 -15.57 -13.76 8.97
C LEU A 586 -16.75 -14.68 9.29
N ALA A 587 -17.94 -14.15 9.58
CA ALA A 587 -19.10 -14.96 9.88
C ALA A 587 -19.46 -15.88 8.69
N ASP A 588 -19.41 -15.38 7.45
CA ASP A 588 -19.65 -16.17 6.25
C ASP A 588 -18.59 -17.24 6.01
N LEU A 589 -17.32 -16.89 6.22
CA LEU A 589 -16.23 -17.84 6.08
C LEU A 589 -16.28 -18.93 7.16
N LEU A 590 -16.50 -18.55 8.42
CA LEU A 590 -16.56 -19.51 9.53
C LEU A 590 -17.79 -20.42 9.47
N SER A 591 -18.91 -19.95 8.92
CA SER A 591 -20.12 -20.78 8.70
C SER A 591 -20.02 -21.70 7.47
N GLY A 592 -19.14 -21.39 6.52
CA GLY A 592 -19.00 -22.09 5.25
C GLY A 592 -19.96 -21.56 4.15
N ASP A 593 -20.63 -20.43 4.38
CA ASP A 593 -21.40 -19.73 3.34
C ASP A 593 -20.50 -19.12 2.27
N ALA A 594 -19.24 -18.84 2.65
CA ALA A 594 -18.14 -18.52 1.75
C ALA A 594 -16.95 -19.45 2.00
N ASN A 595 -16.09 -19.62 0.99
CA ASN A 595 -14.88 -20.42 1.09
C ASN A 595 -13.62 -19.52 1.08
N PHE A 596 -12.63 -19.89 1.84
CA PHE A 596 -11.32 -19.21 1.84
C PHE A 596 -10.62 -19.38 0.50
N SER A 597 -10.03 -18.28 0.01
CA SER A 597 -9.27 -18.26 -1.23
C SER A 597 -8.05 -17.34 -1.18
N ALA A 598 -7.77 -16.74 -0.03
CA ALA A 598 -6.62 -15.87 0.18
C ALA A 598 -5.33 -16.63 0.46
N LYS A 599 -4.19 -15.99 0.17
CA LYS A 599 -2.85 -16.48 0.52
C LYS A 599 -2.08 -15.36 1.22
N LEU A 600 -1.18 -15.71 2.16
CA LEU A 600 -0.35 -14.70 2.84
C LEU A 600 0.48 -13.90 1.84
N PRO A 601 0.43 -12.56 1.86
CA PRO A 601 1.24 -11.70 1.01
C PRO A 601 2.61 -11.40 1.63
N PHE A 602 2.94 -12.03 2.75
CA PHE A 602 4.20 -11.90 3.48
C PHE A 602 4.58 -13.22 4.15
N THR A 603 5.85 -13.33 4.51
CA THR A 603 6.37 -14.43 5.35
C THR A 603 6.05 -14.14 6.81
N TYR A 604 5.32 -15.03 7.47
CA TYR A 604 4.94 -14.90 8.88
C TYR A 604 6.09 -15.43 9.77
N PRO A 605 6.73 -14.59 10.62
CA PRO A 605 7.87 -15.00 11.44
C PRO A 605 7.43 -15.93 12.58
N ARG A 606 8.24 -16.92 12.89
CA ARG A 606 7.98 -17.86 13.99
C ARG A 606 8.50 -17.35 15.34
N HIS A 607 9.59 -16.59 15.33
CA HIS A 607 10.24 -16.02 16.51
C HIS A 607 11.05 -14.77 16.13
N GLN A 608 11.54 -14.04 17.13
CA GLN A 608 12.23 -12.74 16.96
C GLN A 608 13.40 -12.76 15.95
N ALA A 609 14.06 -13.89 15.77
CA ALA A 609 15.19 -14.02 14.84
C ALA A 609 14.78 -14.57 13.46
N ALA A 610 13.50 -14.86 13.21
CA ALA A 610 13.01 -15.42 11.95
C ALA A 610 12.54 -14.32 10.98
N LEU A 611 13.35 -13.29 10.77
CA LEU A 611 13.04 -12.14 9.91
C LEU A 611 13.52 -12.34 8.45
N THR A 612 13.33 -13.54 7.91
CA THR A 612 13.62 -13.87 6.51
C THR A 612 12.43 -13.52 5.60
N LYS A 613 12.67 -13.51 4.30
CA LYS A 613 11.68 -13.33 3.24
C LYS A 613 11.60 -14.59 2.38
N TYR A 614 10.54 -14.73 1.58
CA TYR A 614 10.39 -15.90 0.71
C TYR A 614 11.44 -15.96 -0.42
N ASP A 615 11.98 -14.79 -0.81
CA ASP A 615 13.01 -14.60 -1.83
C ASP A 615 14.44 -14.58 -1.25
N TYR A 616 14.64 -15.26 -0.10
CA TYR A 616 15.94 -15.38 0.56
C TYR A 616 17.05 -15.90 -0.37
N LYS A 617 18.32 -15.68 0.01
CA LYS A 617 19.45 -16.26 -0.71
C LYS A 617 19.64 -17.73 -0.31
N PRO A 618 20.03 -18.65 -1.23
CA PRO A 618 20.16 -20.08 -0.92
C PRO A 618 21.02 -20.39 0.30
N CYS A 619 22.05 -19.58 0.58
CA CYS A 619 22.92 -19.76 1.75
C CYS A 619 22.23 -19.54 3.11
N GLU A 620 21.06 -18.88 3.14
CA GLU A 620 20.26 -18.67 4.37
C GLU A 620 19.49 -19.92 4.80
N GLN A 621 19.47 -20.97 3.98
CA GLN A 621 18.72 -22.19 4.23
C GLN A 621 19.61 -23.46 4.18
N VAL A 622 20.88 -23.33 4.48
CA VAL A 622 21.80 -24.46 4.58
C VAL A 622 21.61 -25.16 5.93
N GLU A 623 21.18 -26.42 5.92
CA GLU A 623 20.91 -27.18 7.15
C GLU A 623 22.19 -27.53 7.89
N THR A 624 23.18 -28.06 7.18
CA THR A 624 24.45 -28.47 7.78
C THR A 624 25.61 -28.29 6.81
N MET A 625 26.77 -27.95 7.36
CA MET A 625 28.07 -28.04 6.68
C MET A 625 28.92 -29.09 7.35
N SER A 626 29.64 -29.87 6.55
CA SER A 626 30.50 -30.95 7.07
C SER A 626 31.78 -30.43 7.73
N GLY A 627 32.36 -31.21 8.68
CA GLY A 627 33.63 -30.93 9.33
C GLY A 627 33.52 -30.05 10.57
N ALA A 628 34.58 -29.30 10.86
CA ALA A 628 34.67 -28.44 12.05
C ALA A 628 33.69 -27.24 12.06
N TYR A 629 33.15 -26.92 10.90
CA TYR A 629 32.20 -25.80 10.69
C TYR A 629 30.76 -26.30 10.49
N ASN A 630 30.40 -27.42 11.14
CA ASN A 630 29.03 -27.90 11.12
C ASN A 630 28.10 -26.90 11.77
N TYR A 631 27.21 -26.26 10.99
CA TYR A 631 26.22 -25.31 11.47
C TYR A 631 24.88 -25.48 10.75
N ASN A 632 23.84 -24.98 11.39
CA ASN A 632 22.50 -24.91 10.83
C ASN A 632 22.12 -23.43 10.63
N ALA A 633 21.92 -23.03 9.38
CA ALA A 633 21.49 -21.67 9.01
C ALA A 633 20.01 -21.60 8.64
N VAL A 634 19.25 -22.69 8.76
CA VAL A 634 17.82 -22.71 8.42
C VAL A 634 17.04 -21.77 9.33
N VAL A 635 16.31 -20.84 8.70
CA VAL A 635 15.39 -19.93 9.39
C VAL A 635 13.99 -20.55 9.33
N SER A 636 13.49 -21.00 10.48
CA SER A 636 12.15 -21.58 10.60
C SER A 636 11.11 -20.46 10.69
N VAL A 637 10.22 -20.38 9.70
CA VAL A 637 9.09 -19.44 9.69
C VAL A 637 7.80 -20.10 10.20
N GLN A 638 6.81 -19.33 10.61
CA GLN A 638 5.51 -19.86 11.01
C GLN A 638 4.71 -20.28 9.78
N TRP A 639 4.60 -19.39 8.79
CA TRP A 639 4.02 -19.65 7.47
C TRP A 639 4.77 -18.86 6.41
N ALA A 640 4.95 -19.45 5.24
CA ALA A 640 5.63 -18.82 4.14
C ALA A 640 4.69 -17.90 3.33
N PHE A 641 5.26 -16.93 2.60
CA PHE A 641 4.58 -16.20 1.54
C PHE A 641 3.85 -17.15 0.57
N GLY A 642 2.61 -16.82 0.22
CA GLY A 642 1.78 -17.63 -0.66
C GLY A 642 1.08 -18.79 0.04
N TYR A 643 1.26 -18.96 1.36
CA TYR A 643 0.54 -19.98 2.12
C TYR A 643 -0.88 -19.56 2.45
N GLY A 644 -1.82 -20.50 2.36
CA GLY A 644 -3.22 -20.33 2.72
C GLY A 644 -4.01 -21.58 2.33
N LEU A 645 -4.97 -21.94 3.16
CA LEU A 645 -5.82 -23.12 2.99
C LEU A 645 -7.20 -22.74 2.44
N SER A 646 -7.94 -23.73 2.01
CA SER A 646 -9.34 -23.65 1.58
C SER A 646 -10.13 -24.80 2.18
N TYR A 647 -11.47 -24.74 2.14
CA TYR A 647 -12.32 -25.90 2.47
C TYR A 647 -12.32 -26.99 1.39
N THR A 648 -11.65 -26.71 0.28
CA THR A 648 -11.44 -27.68 -0.79
C THR A 648 -9.95 -27.85 -1.08
N THR A 649 -9.59 -28.75 -1.98
CA THR A 649 -8.23 -29.00 -2.42
C THR A 649 -8.11 -28.77 -3.92
N PHE A 650 -6.93 -28.36 -4.37
CA PHE A 650 -6.64 -28.14 -5.77
C PHE A 650 -5.45 -28.98 -6.21
N GLU A 651 -5.59 -29.63 -7.36
CA GLU A 651 -4.53 -30.39 -8.03
C GLU A 651 -4.04 -29.60 -9.25
N TYR A 652 -2.72 -29.50 -9.36
CA TYR A 652 -2.03 -28.87 -10.49
C TYR A 652 -1.48 -29.95 -11.40
N SER A 653 -1.64 -29.76 -12.72
CA SER A 653 -1.11 -30.70 -13.71
C SER A 653 -0.88 -30.00 -15.06
N ASN A 654 -0.10 -30.66 -15.93
CA ASN A 654 0.10 -30.23 -17.30
C ASN A 654 0.73 -28.83 -17.44
N LEU A 655 1.66 -28.48 -16.54
CA LEU A 655 2.44 -27.25 -16.71
C LEU A 655 3.23 -27.30 -18.02
N TRP A 656 2.98 -26.32 -18.89
CA TRP A 656 3.58 -26.23 -20.21
C TRP A 656 3.96 -24.79 -20.52
N VAL A 657 4.95 -24.58 -21.38
CA VAL A 657 5.40 -23.27 -21.87
C VAL A 657 5.50 -23.28 -23.40
N ASP A 658 5.13 -22.19 -24.04
CA ASP A 658 5.19 -22.04 -25.51
C ASP A 658 6.61 -21.97 -26.06
N LYS A 659 7.58 -21.52 -25.26
CA LYS A 659 9.00 -21.39 -25.63
C LYS A 659 9.88 -21.91 -24.51
N GLN A 660 10.49 -23.07 -24.69
CA GLN A 660 11.46 -23.62 -23.77
C GLN A 660 12.81 -22.92 -23.81
N HIS A 661 13.18 -22.38 -24.97
CA HIS A 661 14.35 -21.53 -25.17
C HIS A 661 13.90 -20.10 -25.49
N PHE A 662 14.49 -19.12 -24.80
CA PHE A 662 14.05 -17.73 -24.88
C PHE A 662 15.20 -16.74 -24.83
N THR A 663 14.90 -15.48 -25.17
CA THR A 663 15.73 -14.28 -24.98
C THR A 663 14.96 -13.23 -24.17
N ALA A 664 15.63 -12.14 -23.81
CA ALA A 664 15.00 -11.04 -23.07
C ALA A 664 13.76 -10.44 -23.76
N ASP A 665 13.71 -10.47 -25.10
CA ASP A 665 12.63 -9.87 -25.90
C ASP A 665 11.40 -10.78 -26.07
N ASP A 666 11.51 -12.04 -25.66
CA ASP A 666 10.42 -12.99 -25.78
C ASP A 666 9.33 -12.77 -24.71
N VAL A 667 8.09 -12.96 -25.10
CA VAL A 667 6.97 -13.18 -24.18
C VAL A 667 6.77 -14.67 -24.02
N LEU A 668 6.83 -15.15 -22.80
CA LEU A 668 6.63 -16.54 -22.42
C LEU A 668 5.19 -16.72 -21.94
N THR A 669 4.52 -17.71 -22.51
CA THR A 669 3.14 -18.07 -22.12
C THR A 669 3.14 -19.44 -21.47
N PHE A 670 2.81 -19.48 -20.21
CA PHE A 670 2.66 -20.72 -19.44
C PHE A 670 1.19 -21.10 -19.34
N THR A 671 0.91 -22.39 -19.41
CA THR A 671 -0.41 -22.94 -19.10
C THR A 671 -0.29 -24.03 -18.07
N VAL A 672 -1.27 -24.11 -17.19
CA VAL A 672 -1.40 -25.18 -16.18
C VAL A 672 -2.87 -25.49 -15.95
N ASP A 673 -3.18 -26.75 -15.79
CA ASP A 673 -4.53 -27.18 -15.42
C ASP A 673 -4.65 -27.20 -13.90
N VAL A 674 -5.70 -26.55 -13.38
CA VAL A 674 -6.00 -26.50 -11.95
C VAL A 674 -7.38 -27.11 -11.74
N ARG A 675 -7.44 -28.24 -11.02
CA ARG A 675 -8.65 -28.97 -10.74
C ARG A 675 -9.06 -28.83 -9.28
N ASN A 676 -10.31 -28.52 -9.03
CA ASN A 676 -10.88 -28.68 -7.70
C ASN A 676 -11.08 -30.17 -7.41
N SER A 677 -10.17 -30.76 -6.62
CA SER A 677 -10.20 -32.19 -6.26
C SER A 677 -10.96 -32.48 -4.96
N GLY A 678 -11.45 -31.44 -4.27
CA GLY A 678 -12.20 -31.59 -3.04
C GLY A 678 -13.74 -31.60 -3.25
N HIS A 679 -14.47 -31.23 -2.20
CA HIS A 679 -15.95 -31.40 -2.15
C HIS A 679 -16.72 -30.08 -2.04
N VAL A 680 -16.03 -28.95 -1.98
CA VAL A 680 -16.62 -27.61 -1.86
C VAL A 680 -16.17 -26.76 -3.04
N ALA A 681 -17.05 -25.91 -3.57
CA ALA A 681 -16.68 -24.94 -4.59
C ALA A 681 -15.62 -23.96 -4.05
N GLY A 682 -14.62 -23.62 -4.87
CA GLY A 682 -13.54 -22.75 -4.42
C GLY A 682 -12.78 -22.07 -5.56
N ARG A 683 -12.01 -21.06 -5.18
CA ARG A 683 -11.06 -20.34 -6.06
C ARG A 683 -9.65 -20.55 -5.55
N GLU A 684 -8.67 -20.58 -6.46
CA GLU A 684 -7.26 -20.75 -6.12
C GLU A 684 -6.43 -19.65 -6.79
N PRO A 685 -5.61 -18.89 -6.05
CA PRO A 685 -4.56 -18.07 -6.61
C PRO A 685 -3.43 -18.95 -7.16
N VAL A 686 -3.22 -18.92 -8.45
CA VAL A 686 -2.18 -19.67 -9.15
C VAL A 686 -0.95 -18.79 -9.25
N LEU A 687 0.10 -19.11 -8.49
CA LEU A 687 1.32 -18.32 -8.36
C LEU A 687 2.44 -18.98 -9.18
N LEU A 688 3.05 -18.23 -10.11
CA LEU A 688 4.18 -18.69 -10.92
C LEU A 688 5.48 -18.10 -10.38
N PHE A 689 6.35 -18.96 -9.89
CA PHE A 689 7.68 -18.59 -9.40
C PHE A 689 8.76 -18.97 -10.39
N ALA A 690 9.79 -18.14 -10.48
CA ALA A 690 11.01 -18.40 -11.24
C ALA A 690 12.23 -18.38 -10.31
N SER A 691 13.13 -19.34 -10.50
CA SER A 691 14.44 -19.41 -9.84
C SER A 691 15.52 -19.42 -10.92
N ASP A 692 16.45 -18.48 -10.86
CA ASP A 692 17.69 -18.55 -11.59
C ASP A 692 18.59 -19.59 -10.92
N LEU A 693 19.10 -20.56 -11.68
CA LEU A 693 19.87 -21.67 -11.11
C LEU A 693 21.35 -21.31 -10.93
N VAL A 694 21.89 -20.45 -11.78
CA VAL A 694 23.29 -19.98 -11.73
C VAL A 694 23.38 -18.57 -12.31
N ALA A 695 23.82 -17.63 -11.51
CA ALA A 695 24.03 -16.25 -11.94
C ALA A 695 25.37 -15.70 -11.46
N SER A 696 25.83 -14.60 -12.07
CA SER A 696 27.07 -13.92 -11.68
C SER A 696 27.00 -13.23 -10.30
N LEU A 697 25.79 -13.03 -9.77
CA LEU A 697 25.51 -12.70 -8.36
C LEU A 697 24.67 -13.79 -7.75
N THR A 698 24.77 -14.00 -6.41
CA THR A 698 23.94 -14.99 -5.72
C THR A 698 22.46 -14.72 -6.02
N PRO A 699 21.76 -15.63 -6.71
CA PRO A 699 20.37 -15.41 -7.07
C PRO A 699 19.45 -15.49 -5.87
N ASP A 700 18.25 -14.94 -5.99
CA ASP A 700 17.17 -15.20 -5.04
C ASP A 700 16.71 -16.67 -5.16
N ASN A 701 16.31 -17.30 -4.06
CA ASN A 701 15.82 -18.67 -4.09
C ASN A 701 14.69 -18.86 -5.12
N ARG A 702 13.74 -17.94 -5.13
CA ARG A 702 12.67 -17.84 -6.12
C ARG A 702 12.05 -16.47 -6.08
N ARG A 703 11.46 -16.04 -7.19
CA ARG A 703 10.73 -14.76 -7.32
C ARG A 703 9.38 -14.98 -7.97
N LEU A 704 8.32 -14.37 -7.43
CA LEU A 704 7.01 -14.33 -8.07
C LEU A 704 7.13 -13.57 -9.40
N ARG A 705 6.60 -14.13 -10.51
CA ARG A 705 6.68 -13.52 -11.84
C ARG A 705 5.36 -13.44 -12.59
N ALA A 706 4.38 -14.23 -12.17
CA ALA A 706 3.01 -14.10 -12.61
C ALA A 706 2.06 -14.68 -11.57
N PHE A 707 0.84 -14.23 -11.56
CA PHE A 707 -0.25 -14.87 -10.82
C PHE A 707 -1.57 -14.65 -11.52
N GLU A 708 -2.50 -15.58 -11.34
CA GLU A 708 -3.89 -15.45 -11.78
C GLU A 708 -4.78 -16.19 -10.80
N LYS A 709 -6.00 -15.69 -10.55
CA LYS A 709 -6.97 -16.38 -9.70
C LYS A 709 -7.93 -17.18 -10.57
N THR A 710 -8.21 -18.44 -10.21
CA THR A 710 -9.17 -19.26 -10.96
C THR A 710 -10.58 -18.66 -10.90
N PRO A 711 -11.45 -18.94 -11.87
CA PRO A 711 -12.88 -18.78 -11.65
C PRO A 711 -13.31 -19.66 -10.47
N LEU A 712 -14.56 -19.51 -10.00
CA LEU A 712 -15.12 -20.40 -9.00
C LEU A 712 -15.27 -21.80 -9.59
N LEU A 713 -14.48 -22.75 -9.12
CA LEU A 713 -14.49 -24.14 -9.59
C LEU A 713 -15.39 -24.99 -8.71
N GLN A 714 -16.35 -25.69 -9.33
CA GLN A 714 -17.15 -26.71 -8.65
C GLN A 714 -16.31 -27.95 -8.36
N PRO A 715 -16.69 -28.84 -7.41
CA PRO A 715 -16.03 -30.11 -7.18
C PRO A 715 -15.85 -30.93 -8.47
N GLY A 716 -14.62 -31.32 -8.75
CA GLY A 716 -14.22 -32.05 -9.96
C GLY A 716 -13.98 -31.19 -11.20
N GLU A 717 -14.31 -29.90 -11.18
CA GLU A 717 -14.11 -28.98 -12.30
C GLU A 717 -12.62 -28.61 -12.44
N THR A 718 -12.18 -28.40 -13.70
CA THR A 718 -10.82 -28.02 -14.04
C THR A 718 -10.83 -26.73 -14.86
N ALA A 719 -9.99 -25.78 -14.49
CA ALA A 719 -9.68 -24.59 -15.30
C ALA A 719 -8.27 -24.70 -15.86
N LYS A 720 -8.13 -24.35 -17.14
CA LYS A 720 -6.84 -24.14 -17.76
C LYS A 720 -6.40 -22.68 -17.53
N MET A 721 -5.41 -22.49 -16.68
CA MET A 721 -4.88 -21.17 -16.36
C MET A 721 -3.79 -20.78 -17.34
N THR A 722 -3.71 -19.50 -17.67
CA THR A 722 -2.69 -18.93 -18.54
C THR A 722 -1.96 -17.82 -17.82
N LEU A 723 -0.64 -17.96 -17.69
CA LEU A 723 0.22 -16.98 -17.05
C LEU A 723 1.26 -16.48 -18.05
N ARG A 724 1.62 -15.21 -18.01
CA ARG A 724 2.55 -14.60 -18.95
C ARG A 724 3.62 -13.79 -18.23
N MET A 725 4.85 -13.84 -18.75
CA MET A 725 5.94 -12.94 -18.38
C MET A 725 6.83 -12.67 -19.58
N LYS A 726 7.59 -11.59 -19.55
CA LYS A 726 8.64 -11.33 -20.53
C LYS A 726 9.92 -12.04 -20.11
N GLY A 727 10.76 -12.45 -21.05
CA GLY A 727 12.10 -12.97 -20.74
C GLY A 727 12.91 -11.97 -19.90
N SER A 728 12.78 -10.67 -20.20
CA SER A 728 13.42 -9.59 -19.42
C SER A 728 12.98 -9.52 -17.95
N ASP A 729 11.84 -10.11 -17.56
CA ASP A 729 11.38 -10.11 -16.17
C ASP A 729 12.20 -11.07 -15.29
N LEU A 730 12.98 -11.96 -15.90
CA LEU A 730 13.91 -12.86 -15.22
C LEU A 730 15.25 -12.22 -14.88
N ALA A 731 15.54 -11.04 -15.42
CA ALA A 731 16.77 -10.30 -15.17
C ALA A 731 16.91 -9.87 -13.70
N PHE A 732 18.14 -9.61 -13.31
CA PHE A 732 18.52 -9.01 -12.01
C PHE A 732 19.38 -7.75 -12.24
N VAL A 733 19.61 -6.96 -11.20
CA VAL A 733 20.49 -5.79 -11.26
C VAL A 733 21.91 -6.22 -10.89
N GLY A 734 22.83 -6.10 -11.84
CA GLY A 734 24.24 -6.43 -11.67
C GLY A 734 24.98 -5.49 -10.71
N TYR A 735 26.20 -5.85 -10.35
CA TYR A 735 27.02 -5.09 -9.40
C TYR A 735 27.28 -3.64 -9.83
N ASP A 736 27.24 -3.37 -11.12
CA ASP A 736 27.46 -2.04 -11.71
C ASP A 736 26.15 -1.25 -11.94
N GLY A 737 25.01 -1.77 -11.44
CA GLY A 737 23.71 -1.10 -11.49
C GLY A 737 22.94 -1.28 -12.80
N HIS A 738 23.44 -2.08 -13.76
CA HIS A 738 22.70 -2.41 -14.99
C HIS A 738 21.81 -3.64 -14.79
N TRP A 739 20.72 -3.70 -15.52
CA TRP A 739 19.94 -4.91 -15.65
C TRP A 739 20.70 -5.95 -16.47
N VAL A 740 20.70 -7.19 -16.00
CA VAL A 740 21.43 -8.32 -16.62
C VAL A 740 20.50 -9.52 -16.68
N LEU A 741 20.36 -10.10 -17.87
CA LEU A 741 19.83 -11.45 -18.07
C LEU A 741 20.99 -12.28 -18.65
N GLU A 742 21.32 -13.38 -17.99
CA GLU A 742 22.43 -14.26 -18.39
C GLU A 742 21.93 -15.50 -19.10
N GLU A 743 22.74 -16.05 -20.02
CA GLU A 743 22.51 -17.36 -20.60
C GLU A 743 22.54 -18.42 -19.50
N GLY A 744 21.51 -19.28 -19.44
CA GLY A 744 21.40 -20.28 -18.39
C GLY A 744 20.00 -20.81 -18.19
N ASP A 745 19.88 -21.75 -17.24
CA ASP A 745 18.63 -22.42 -16.94
C ASP A 745 17.89 -21.78 -15.78
N PHE A 746 16.58 -21.65 -15.96
CA PHE A 746 15.62 -21.14 -14.98
C PHE A 746 14.62 -22.24 -14.62
N ARG A 747 14.42 -22.47 -13.34
CA ARG A 747 13.36 -23.33 -12.83
C ARG A 747 12.08 -22.52 -12.65
N ILE A 748 11.00 -22.98 -13.28
CA ILE A 748 9.67 -22.40 -13.17
C ILE A 748 8.81 -23.34 -12.33
N GLN A 749 8.08 -22.81 -11.35
CA GLN A 749 7.25 -23.59 -10.43
C GLN A 749 5.87 -22.93 -10.23
N THR A 750 4.81 -23.76 -10.26
CA THR A 750 3.46 -23.38 -9.83
C THR A 750 2.78 -24.56 -9.17
N GLY A 751 2.27 -24.37 -7.95
CA GLY A 751 1.79 -25.49 -7.13
C GLY A 751 2.87 -26.55 -6.97
N THR A 752 2.55 -27.78 -7.36
CA THR A 752 3.47 -28.94 -7.36
C THR A 752 4.22 -29.13 -8.67
N GLU A 753 3.82 -28.42 -9.73
CA GLU A 753 4.38 -28.56 -11.07
C GLU A 753 5.66 -27.73 -11.23
N VAL A 754 6.65 -28.33 -11.90
CA VAL A 754 7.97 -27.73 -12.16
C VAL A 754 8.39 -28.01 -13.60
N LEU A 755 8.96 -27.00 -14.28
CA LEU A 755 9.67 -27.18 -15.56
C LEU A 755 10.93 -26.30 -15.61
N THR A 756 11.80 -26.57 -16.58
CA THR A 756 12.99 -25.74 -16.83
C THR A 756 12.86 -25.06 -18.18
N ILE A 757 13.25 -23.79 -18.23
CA ILE A 757 13.41 -23.01 -19.45
C ILE A 757 14.86 -22.51 -19.53
N THR A 758 15.36 -22.25 -20.73
CA THR A 758 16.77 -21.86 -20.94
C THR A 758 16.84 -20.52 -21.67
N CYS A 759 17.49 -19.54 -21.05
CA CYS A 759 17.91 -18.31 -21.71
C CYS A 759 19.07 -18.62 -22.66
N THR A 760 19.00 -18.17 -23.91
CA THR A 760 19.96 -18.51 -24.92
C THR A 760 20.93 -17.38 -25.30
N ALA A 761 20.81 -16.22 -24.65
CA ALA A 761 21.68 -15.08 -24.93
C ALA A 761 21.74 -14.12 -23.77
N ASP A 762 22.95 -13.70 -23.42
CA ASP A 762 23.16 -12.61 -22.48
C ASP A 762 22.58 -11.30 -23.00
N ARG A 763 21.99 -10.54 -22.09
CA ARG A 763 21.56 -9.17 -22.37
C ARG A 763 21.83 -8.26 -21.18
N ARG A 764 22.28 -7.04 -21.50
CA ARG A 764 22.55 -6.00 -20.51
C ARG A 764 21.98 -4.67 -20.97
N TRP A 765 21.32 -3.95 -20.07
CA TRP A 765 20.67 -2.67 -20.40
C TRP A 765 20.49 -1.77 -19.17
N ASN A 766 20.22 -0.49 -19.43
CA ASN A 766 19.79 0.48 -18.41
C ASN A 766 18.28 0.56 -18.33
N GLU A 767 17.74 0.97 -17.19
CA GLU A 767 16.40 1.52 -17.16
C GLU A 767 16.38 2.76 -18.08
N PRO A 768 15.31 3.08 -18.79
CA PRO A 768 13.97 2.49 -18.77
C PRO A 768 13.67 1.48 -19.90
N ASN A 769 14.68 0.98 -20.59
CA ASN A 769 14.52 0.16 -21.82
C ASN A 769 14.10 -1.31 -21.55
N LYS A 770 13.44 -1.57 -20.44
CA LYS A 770 12.93 -2.90 -20.09
C LYS A 770 11.65 -3.26 -20.84
#